data_e01a0d02f9986825af067ace60cd1447
#
_entry.id   e01a0d02f9986825af067ace60cd1447
#
_cell.length_a   1.000
_cell.length_b   1.000
_cell.length_c   1.000
_cell.angle_alpha   90.00
_cell.angle_beta   90.00
_cell.angle_gamma   90.00
#
_symmetry.space_group_name_H-M   'P 1'
#
loop_
_entity.id
_entity.type
_entity.pdbx_description
1 polymer ?
#
loop_
_entity_poly.entity_id
_entity_poly.type
_entity_poly.pdbx_seq_one_letter_code
_entity_poly.pdbx_strand_id
1 'polypeptide(L)'
;MNTDVIRMVRSCCIFAFALCAEMDAAVLENPAFEDVKDGQAVGWKSSWGCFRAEKGAGANGSGGLVWESPEPAKRQAACLQEVDVVRGQPYHFTCSVRTENFSVAQGGFAAMCMEWYDADGKWMGGGYSESFKEGNSDWVQIGGSTRDIPLQAKTVRVQLYVGKGATGVVAFDNVSVRPHSRQPVAFVFSSAYRDVAASGNVRFHAAFYPGVQSANETLSAEFSYIGADGAEVRAKPTEFTADGATLALRVDDVAMGTHPVVCVLTGNAGRKLGSAVCEFTRVQRLPERTVWIDGHSRCIVNGKPFFPLGMYWGKVEAAKLAKYCEGPFNCLMPYVRATPEDLDLCREKGLMAFVNLKDQTLHSVWARNRKITTQEEVDAFFEREINKVKDHPALLGWYVNDEAPTMEIPERTHLYSIFRRLDPNHPTWAVLDRTYDLREFTPTYDVLGVDPYPVAKKPLSHITEFMMATRNAVFNDRPMWNVPQAFNWGWYRKQDAGVERFPTEQELKSMNWQHIALGANGLVSYCFHTYFRNLSTPEDFDRHWGMVCNAAKEVKKMIPVLLSVEKAPGIGGAPRMMPVRVWALDGDVYVLAVNPLNERQDAALAISEGKWKAVSCEVGEAGRMDDSGKRLEVSLPPIGVSFMRLTPVK
;
A
#
# COMPACT_ATOMS: atom_id res chain seq x y z
N MET A 1 18.22 -29.47 29.77
CA MET A 1 18.63 -28.61 28.65
C MET A 1 18.02 -27.24 28.87
N ASN A 2 18.90 -26.26 28.89
CA ASN A 2 18.80 -25.01 29.63
C ASN A 2 17.56 -24.14 29.35
N THR A 3 16.74 -24.01 30.36
CA THR A 3 15.63 -23.04 30.49
C THR A 3 16.09 -21.57 30.50
N ASP A 4 17.38 -21.31 30.59
CA ASP A 4 17.96 -19.96 30.67
C ASP A 4 18.13 -19.28 29.32
N VAL A 5 18.26 -20.03 28.21
CA VAL A 5 18.38 -19.47 26.87
C VAL A 5 17.01 -18.94 26.39
N ILE A 6 15.91 -19.61 26.78
CA ILE A 6 14.53 -19.18 26.41
C ILE A 6 14.11 -17.94 27.22
N ARG A 7 14.63 -17.78 28.46
CA ARG A 7 14.39 -16.57 29.24
C ARG A 7 15.17 -15.36 28.72
N MET A 8 16.38 -15.57 28.16
CA MET A 8 17.20 -14.48 27.62
C MET A 8 16.62 -13.89 26.34
N VAL A 9 16.02 -14.72 25.47
CA VAL A 9 15.37 -14.25 24.23
C VAL A 9 14.05 -13.51 24.52
N ARG A 10 13.25 -13.98 25.50
CA ARG A 10 12.03 -13.27 25.94
C ARG A 10 12.33 -11.95 26.65
N SER A 11 13.46 -11.83 27.34
CA SER A 11 13.87 -10.57 28.00
C SER A 11 14.44 -9.55 27.01
N CYS A 12 15.05 -9.97 25.89
CA CYS A 12 15.56 -9.04 24.87
C CYS A 12 14.46 -8.36 24.04
N CYS A 13 13.29 -8.99 23.88
CA CYS A 13 12.17 -8.36 23.15
C CYS A 13 11.42 -7.30 23.96
N ILE A 14 11.54 -7.30 25.29
CA ILE A 14 10.85 -6.33 26.17
C ILE A 14 11.77 -5.15 26.54
N PHE A 15 13.10 -5.27 26.40
CA PHE A 15 14.06 -4.21 26.76
C PHE A 15 14.67 -3.46 25.56
N ALA A 16 14.32 -3.76 24.32
CA ALA A 16 14.78 -3.01 23.14
C ALA A 16 14.06 -1.66 22.95
N PHE A 17 13.10 -1.30 23.81
CA PHE A 17 12.41 -0.01 23.77
C PHE A 17 13.09 1.10 24.60
N ALA A 18 14.20 0.84 25.28
CA ALA A 18 14.76 1.77 26.26
C ALA A 18 16.19 2.26 26.00
N LEU A 19 16.77 2.04 24.81
CA LEU A 19 18.06 2.65 24.42
C LEU A 19 18.11 3.01 22.93
N CYS A 20 17.10 3.74 22.40
CA CYS A 20 17.36 4.66 21.30
C CYS A 20 17.94 5.92 21.94
N ALA A 21 19.26 6.10 21.77
CA ALA A 21 19.89 7.39 21.97
C ALA A 21 19.01 8.45 21.30
N GLU A 22 18.75 9.55 21.99
CA GLU A 22 18.18 10.77 21.46
C GLU A 22 18.97 11.17 20.21
N MET A 23 18.54 10.69 19.05
CA MET A 23 18.98 11.26 17.79
C MET A 23 18.25 12.60 17.67
N ASP A 24 19.00 13.66 17.51
CA ASP A 24 18.58 15.05 17.46
C ASP A 24 17.23 15.20 16.74
N ALA A 25 16.18 15.43 17.52
CA ALA A 25 14.92 15.93 16.97
C ALA A 25 15.21 17.22 16.22
N ALA A 26 14.59 17.44 15.08
CA ALA A 26 14.68 18.74 14.43
C ALA A 26 14.32 19.82 15.46
N VAL A 27 15.22 20.74 15.71
CA VAL A 27 15.01 21.76 16.74
C VAL A 27 13.97 22.75 16.22
N LEU A 28 12.73 22.56 16.65
CA LEU A 28 11.69 23.56 16.52
C LEU A 28 11.88 24.58 17.63
N GLU A 29 11.99 25.83 17.26
CA GLU A 29 11.91 26.92 18.22
C GLU A 29 10.43 27.11 18.62
N ASN A 30 10.16 27.18 19.93
CA ASN A 30 8.83 27.48 20.46
C ASN A 30 7.68 26.59 19.90
N PRO A 31 7.78 25.28 19.99
CA PRO A 31 6.83 24.34 19.38
C PRO A 31 5.44 24.32 20.07
N ALA A 32 5.34 24.84 21.28
CA ALA A 32 4.12 24.95 22.07
C ALA A 32 3.62 26.42 22.17
N PHE A 33 4.17 27.36 21.39
CA PHE A 33 3.76 28.75 21.28
C PHE A 33 3.72 29.52 22.62
N GLU A 34 4.54 29.13 23.59
CA GLU A 34 4.61 29.79 24.91
C GLU A 34 5.30 31.16 24.84
N ASP A 35 6.30 31.30 23.94
CA ASP A 35 7.04 32.54 23.75
C ASP A 35 6.33 33.41 22.72
N VAL A 36 5.67 34.46 23.21
CA VAL A 36 4.87 35.40 22.41
C VAL A 36 5.47 36.80 22.50
N LYS A 37 5.71 37.40 21.33
CA LYS A 37 6.12 38.80 21.21
C LYS A 37 5.23 39.53 20.21
N ASP A 38 4.61 40.62 20.63
CA ASP A 38 3.73 41.46 19.81
C ASP A 38 2.58 40.63 19.13
N GLY A 39 2.04 39.64 19.82
CA GLY A 39 0.99 38.74 19.31
C GLY A 39 1.47 37.71 18.29
N GLN A 40 2.79 37.58 18.08
CA GLN A 40 3.41 36.59 17.20
C GLN A 40 4.16 35.54 18.02
N ALA A 41 4.12 34.28 17.58
CA ALA A 41 4.95 33.23 18.16
C ALA A 41 6.41 33.44 17.77
N VAL A 42 7.31 33.49 18.76
CA VAL A 42 8.76 33.61 18.50
C VAL A 42 9.23 32.42 17.66
N GLY A 43 10.06 32.68 16.66
CA GLY A 43 10.58 31.66 15.74
C GLY A 43 9.63 31.28 14.59
N TRP A 44 8.37 31.70 14.61
CA TRP A 44 7.38 31.39 13.58
C TRP A 44 7.01 32.62 12.74
N LYS A 45 6.88 32.39 11.44
CA LYS A 45 6.53 33.45 10.46
C LYS A 45 5.10 33.25 9.97
N SER A 46 4.20 34.14 10.36
CA SER A 46 2.82 34.16 9.87
C SER A 46 2.74 34.82 8.50
N SER A 47 2.18 34.13 7.51
CA SER A 47 1.86 34.76 6.23
C SER A 47 0.73 35.78 6.42
N TRP A 48 0.94 37.01 5.95
CA TRP A 48 -0.06 38.10 6.00
C TRP A 48 -0.50 38.50 7.43
N GLY A 49 0.20 38.07 8.49
CA GLY A 49 -0.21 38.35 9.88
C GLY A 49 -1.56 37.73 10.28
N CYS A 50 -1.99 36.67 9.60
CA CYS A 50 -3.29 36.06 9.81
C CYS A 50 -3.36 35.06 10.97
N PHE A 51 -2.22 34.70 11.57
CA PHE A 51 -2.15 33.93 12.80
C PHE A 51 -1.71 34.83 13.95
N ARG A 52 -2.26 34.62 15.14
CA ARG A 52 -1.84 35.24 16.38
C ARG A 52 -1.49 34.17 17.42
N ALA A 53 -0.47 34.42 18.20
CA ALA A 53 -0.13 33.59 19.35
C ALA A 53 -0.78 34.17 20.60
N GLU A 54 -1.48 33.33 21.36
CA GLU A 54 -2.23 33.71 22.55
C GLU A 54 -1.90 32.80 23.72
N LYS A 55 -1.64 33.40 24.89
CA LYS A 55 -1.48 32.65 26.14
C LYS A 55 -2.85 32.10 26.57
N GLY A 56 -2.86 30.83 26.98
CA GLY A 56 -4.08 30.14 27.38
C GLY A 56 -4.95 29.62 26.24
N ALA A 57 -4.60 29.87 24.97
CA ALA A 57 -5.34 29.39 23.82
C ALA A 57 -4.95 27.97 23.36
N GLY A 58 -3.86 27.42 23.90
CA GLY A 58 -3.36 26.08 23.59
C GLY A 58 -4.02 24.98 24.41
N ALA A 59 -3.55 23.74 24.21
CA ALA A 59 -4.02 22.57 24.94
C ALA A 59 -3.69 22.68 26.44
N ASN A 60 -4.65 22.32 27.27
CA ASN A 60 -4.51 22.41 28.75
C ASN A 60 -4.18 23.81 29.27
N GLY A 61 -4.54 24.88 28.53
CA GLY A 61 -4.28 26.25 28.93
C GLY A 61 -2.84 26.76 28.66
N SER A 62 -2.09 26.05 27.83
CA SER A 62 -0.79 26.47 27.29
C SER A 62 -0.92 27.63 26.29
N GLY A 63 0.18 28.11 25.75
CA GLY A 63 0.22 28.98 24.57
C GLY A 63 -0.41 28.30 23.36
N GLY A 64 -1.00 29.04 22.46
CA GLY A 64 -1.58 28.49 21.24
C GLY A 64 -1.47 29.44 20.06
N LEU A 65 -1.37 28.88 18.86
CA LEU A 65 -1.37 29.62 17.60
C LEU A 65 -2.78 29.61 17.02
N VAL A 66 -3.43 30.78 16.93
CA VAL A 66 -4.82 30.92 16.56
C VAL A 66 -4.96 31.60 15.20
N TRP A 67 -5.77 31.02 14.35
CA TRP A 67 -6.31 31.61 13.13
C TRP A 67 -7.83 31.78 13.30
N GLU A 68 -8.35 32.93 12.88
CA GLU A 68 -9.78 33.24 12.93
C GLU A 68 -10.20 34.04 11.72
N SER A 69 -11.32 33.67 11.10
CA SER A 69 -11.97 34.47 10.08
C SER A 69 -13.49 34.26 10.10
N PRO A 70 -14.29 35.32 10.28
CA PRO A 70 -15.73 35.26 10.16
C PRO A 70 -16.22 35.16 8.70
N GLU A 71 -15.37 35.58 7.75
CA GLU A 71 -15.65 35.56 6.31
C GLU A 71 -14.74 34.54 5.60
N PRO A 72 -15.17 33.99 4.45
CA PRO A 72 -14.37 33.04 3.71
C PRO A 72 -12.98 33.57 3.38
N ALA A 73 -11.95 32.87 3.83
CA ALA A 73 -10.55 33.26 3.63
C ALA A 73 -10.26 33.43 2.14
N LYS A 74 -9.83 34.61 1.73
CA LYS A 74 -9.53 34.93 0.32
C LYS A 74 -8.28 34.20 -0.20
N ARG A 75 -7.40 33.78 0.69
CA ARG A 75 -6.12 33.12 0.42
C ARG A 75 -5.87 32.03 1.45
N GLN A 76 -4.98 31.10 1.10
CA GLN A 76 -4.43 30.16 2.07
C GLN A 76 -3.60 30.94 3.11
N ALA A 77 -3.86 30.66 4.38
CA ALA A 77 -3.10 31.18 5.50
C ALA A 77 -2.07 30.13 5.96
N ALA A 78 -0.84 30.56 6.22
CA ALA A 78 0.19 29.67 6.74
C ALA A 78 1.01 30.35 7.84
N CYS A 79 1.37 29.59 8.86
CA CYS A 79 2.41 29.96 9.82
C CYS A 79 3.52 28.90 9.73
N LEU A 80 4.75 29.34 9.51
CA LEU A 80 5.84 28.45 9.16
C LEU A 80 7.12 28.73 9.96
N GLN A 81 7.93 27.67 10.08
CA GLN A 81 9.30 27.74 10.58
C GLN A 81 10.23 26.97 9.64
N GLU A 82 11.38 27.53 9.31
CA GLU A 82 12.45 26.80 8.63
C GLU A 82 13.20 25.96 9.65
N VAL A 83 13.42 24.68 9.32
CA VAL A 83 14.03 23.72 10.24
C VAL A 83 15.30 23.14 9.64
N ASP A 84 16.30 22.93 10.50
CA ASP A 84 17.51 22.22 10.13
C ASP A 84 17.32 20.72 10.39
N VAL A 85 17.29 19.93 9.33
CA VAL A 85 17.04 18.49 9.35
C VAL A 85 18.09 17.75 8.51
N VAL A 86 18.37 16.51 8.86
CA VAL A 86 19.28 15.66 8.08
C VAL A 86 18.60 15.27 6.77
N ARG A 87 19.29 15.50 5.63
CA ARG A 87 18.83 15.10 4.30
C ARG A 87 19.10 13.61 4.10
N GLY A 88 18.29 12.94 3.25
CA GLY A 88 18.42 11.51 2.97
C GLY A 88 17.71 10.61 3.98
N GLN A 89 16.89 11.18 4.89
CA GLN A 89 16.04 10.40 5.80
C GLN A 89 14.64 11.01 5.89
N PRO A 90 13.62 10.20 6.25
CA PRO A 90 12.25 10.67 6.45
C PRO A 90 12.04 11.18 7.87
N TYR A 91 10.94 11.91 8.05
CA TYR A 91 10.52 12.49 9.33
C TYR A 91 9.05 12.19 9.59
N HIS A 92 8.70 12.01 10.87
CA HIS A 92 7.34 12.10 11.36
C HIS A 92 7.09 13.47 11.96
N PHE A 93 5.90 14.02 11.72
CA PHE A 93 5.52 15.30 12.27
C PHE A 93 4.08 15.28 12.74
N THR A 94 3.80 15.96 13.85
CA THR A 94 2.48 16.03 14.46
C THR A 94 2.22 17.41 15.03
N CYS A 95 0.93 17.78 15.17
CA CYS A 95 0.50 18.91 16.00
C CYS A 95 -0.87 18.61 16.62
N SER A 96 -1.20 19.33 17.68
CA SER A 96 -2.55 19.38 18.20
C SER A 96 -3.35 20.45 17.45
N VAL A 97 -4.60 20.17 17.08
CA VAL A 97 -5.51 21.11 16.43
C VAL A 97 -6.87 21.11 17.14
N ARG A 98 -7.46 22.30 17.30
CA ARG A 98 -8.83 22.52 17.79
C ARG A 98 -9.57 23.44 16.83
N THR A 99 -10.85 23.19 16.61
CA THR A 99 -11.67 24.02 15.72
C THR A 99 -12.99 24.43 16.37
N GLU A 100 -13.43 25.69 16.08
CA GLU A 100 -14.72 26.20 16.51
C GLU A 100 -15.44 26.83 15.31
N ASN A 101 -16.68 26.38 15.04
CA ASN A 101 -17.51 26.83 13.91
C ASN A 101 -16.74 26.80 12.56
N PHE A 102 -15.82 25.87 12.43
CA PHE A 102 -14.96 25.76 11.27
C PHE A 102 -15.76 25.22 10.08
N SER A 103 -15.74 25.96 8.99
CA SER A 103 -16.39 25.54 7.76
C SER A 103 -15.52 25.84 6.55
N VAL A 104 -15.61 24.99 5.55
CA VAL A 104 -14.83 25.07 4.30
C VAL A 104 -15.77 24.91 3.11
N ALA A 105 -16.35 26.00 2.67
CA ALA A 105 -17.37 26.01 1.63
C ALA A 105 -16.88 25.49 0.26
N GLN A 106 -15.58 25.46 0.00
CA GLN A 106 -15.00 25.08 -1.31
C GLN A 106 -13.64 24.40 -1.19
N GLY A 107 -13.55 23.32 -0.40
CA GLY A 107 -12.33 22.49 -0.36
C GLY A 107 -11.19 23.06 0.49
N GLY A 108 -11.47 24.01 1.38
CA GLY A 108 -10.55 24.46 2.42
C GLY A 108 -10.32 23.35 3.45
N PHE A 109 -9.27 23.49 4.24
CA PHE A 109 -8.90 22.54 5.29
C PHE A 109 -7.93 23.21 6.27
N ALA A 110 -7.81 22.64 7.47
CA ALA A 110 -6.72 22.95 8.39
C ALA A 110 -5.78 21.74 8.45
N ALA A 111 -4.46 21.95 8.32
CA ALA A 111 -3.48 20.87 8.29
C ALA A 111 -2.07 21.35 8.68
N MET A 112 -1.17 20.37 8.83
CA MET A 112 0.26 20.56 8.98
C MET A 112 0.99 19.88 7.82
N CYS A 113 2.11 20.49 7.37
CA CYS A 113 2.99 19.84 6.40
C CYS A 113 4.47 20.13 6.68
N MET A 114 5.33 19.28 6.11
CA MET A 114 6.75 19.54 5.91
C MET A 114 7.04 19.60 4.42
N GLU A 115 7.58 20.70 3.95
CA GLU A 115 7.91 20.90 2.53
C GLU A 115 9.37 21.28 2.36
N TRP A 116 9.95 20.92 1.22
CA TRP A 116 11.34 21.23 0.90
C TRP A 116 11.47 21.88 -0.47
N TYR A 117 12.49 22.74 -0.56
CA TYR A 117 12.73 23.63 -1.67
C TYR A 117 14.21 23.56 -2.11
N ASP A 118 14.48 23.76 -3.39
CA ASP A 118 15.83 23.86 -3.93
C ASP A 118 16.50 25.22 -3.61
N ALA A 119 17.71 25.45 -4.17
CA ALA A 119 18.47 26.65 -3.95
C ALA A 119 17.79 27.92 -4.54
N ASP A 120 16.94 27.75 -5.53
CA ASP A 120 16.18 28.83 -6.18
C ASP A 120 14.83 29.09 -5.50
N GLY A 121 14.55 28.38 -4.41
CA GLY A 121 13.27 28.44 -3.68
C GLY A 121 12.11 27.74 -4.39
N LYS A 122 12.38 26.90 -5.38
CA LYS A 122 11.36 26.11 -6.07
C LYS A 122 10.99 24.91 -5.23
N TRP A 123 9.68 24.65 -5.11
CA TRP A 123 9.14 23.51 -4.40
C TRP A 123 9.57 22.18 -5.05
N MET A 124 10.08 21.25 -4.24
CA MET A 124 10.56 19.93 -4.65
C MET A 124 9.69 18.78 -4.12
N GLY A 125 8.83 19.05 -3.15
CA GLY A 125 7.95 18.06 -2.54
C GLY A 125 7.63 18.35 -1.09
N GLY A 126 6.85 17.46 -0.48
CA GLY A 126 6.43 17.57 0.91
C GLY A 126 5.80 16.31 1.44
N GLY A 127 5.59 16.26 2.75
CA GLY A 127 4.72 15.35 3.47
C GLY A 127 3.57 16.13 4.11
N TYR A 128 2.38 15.56 4.16
CA TYR A 128 1.16 16.24 4.61
C TYR A 128 0.47 15.42 5.68
N SER A 129 -0.11 16.10 6.68
CA SER A 129 -0.98 15.46 7.68
C SER A 129 -2.36 15.15 7.07
N GLU A 130 -3.13 14.34 7.77
CA GLU A 130 -4.57 14.37 7.57
C GLU A 130 -5.10 15.80 7.74
N SER A 131 -6.19 16.13 7.07
CA SER A 131 -6.75 17.46 7.06
C SER A 131 -8.09 17.54 7.77
N PHE A 132 -8.25 18.58 8.60
CA PHE A 132 -9.55 18.96 9.15
C PHE A 132 -10.37 19.69 8.08
N LYS A 133 -11.62 19.27 7.86
CA LYS A 133 -12.45 19.82 6.77
C LYS A 133 -13.59 20.71 7.26
N GLU A 134 -14.23 20.39 8.39
CA GLU A 134 -15.33 21.20 8.94
C GLU A 134 -15.73 20.74 10.34
N GLY A 135 -16.44 21.60 11.06
CA GLY A 135 -17.07 21.31 12.34
C GLY A 135 -16.37 21.91 13.54
N ASN A 136 -16.85 21.49 14.73
CA ASN A 136 -16.22 21.77 16.00
C ASN A 136 -15.44 20.55 16.46
N SER A 137 -14.23 20.75 16.92
CA SER A 137 -13.45 19.70 17.58
C SER A 137 -12.84 20.22 18.86
N ASP A 138 -12.73 19.36 19.83
CA ASP A 138 -11.78 19.54 20.92
C ASP A 138 -10.36 19.27 20.40
N TRP A 139 -9.34 19.44 21.25
CA TRP A 139 -7.95 19.19 20.87
C TRP A 139 -7.76 17.75 20.36
N VAL A 140 -7.28 17.63 19.13
CA VAL A 140 -6.95 16.37 18.50
C VAL A 140 -5.55 16.45 17.89
N GLN A 141 -4.82 15.35 17.93
CA GLN A 141 -3.54 15.27 17.24
C GLN A 141 -3.78 14.91 15.78
N ILE A 142 -3.14 15.65 14.88
CA ILE A 142 -2.98 15.31 13.47
C ILE A 142 -1.50 15.14 13.15
N GLY A 143 -1.16 14.40 12.12
CA GLY A 143 0.24 14.19 11.76
C GLY A 143 0.42 13.52 10.42
N GLY A 144 1.66 13.39 10.03
CA GLY A 144 2.04 12.78 8.77
C GLY A 144 3.50 12.33 8.77
N SER A 145 3.90 11.80 7.63
CA SER A 145 5.28 11.35 7.40
C SER A 145 5.81 11.95 6.11
N THR A 146 7.10 12.21 6.06
CA THR A 146 7.78 12.55 4.81
C THR A 146 8.35 11.28 4.18
N ARG A 147 8.58 11.30 2.87
CA ARG A 147 9.59 10.44 2.24
C ARG A 147 10.99 10.94 2.64
N ASP A 148 12.03 10.23 2.21
CA ASP A 148 13.41 10.72 2.35
C ASP A 148 13.51 12.13 1.76
N ILE A 149 13.95 13.09 2.59
CA ILE A 149 14.14 14.46 2.14
C ILE A 149 15.33 14.46 1.16
N PRO A 150 15.17 14.94 -0.09
CA PRO A 150 16.24 14.89 -1.08
C PRO A 150 17.52 15.56 -0.61
N LEU A 151 18.68 14.99 -0.95
CA LEU A 151 19.99 15.57 -0.61
C LEU A 151 20.18 16.97 -1.18
N GLN A 152 19.52 17.27 -2.31
CA GLN A 152 19.55 18.57 -2.99
C GLN A 152 18.63 19.62 -2.35
N ALA A 153 17.76 19.23 -1.42
CA ALA A 153 16.88 20.16 -0.73
C ALA A 153 17.70 21.16 0.09
N LYS A 154 17.53 22.46 -0.23
CA LYS A 154 18.25 23.53 0.46
C LYS A 154 17.52 23.97 1.71
N THR A 155 16.22 24.20 1.60
CA THR A 155 15.36 24.67 2.69
C THR A 155 14.29 23.64 2.98
N VAL A 156 14.03 23.38 4.26
CA VAL A 156 12.89 22.57 4.74
C VAL A 156 12.05 23.43 5.66
N ARG A 157 10.72 23.40 5.46
CA ARG A 157 9.75 24.20 6.21
C ARG A 157 8.72 23.32 6.85
N VAL A 158 8.45 23.58 8.11
CA VAL A 158 7.25 23.09 8.81
C VAL A 158 6.19 24.19 8.70
N GLN A 159 4.99 23.83 8.29
CA GLN A 159 3.91 24.79 8.08
C GLN A 159 2.61 24.29 8.71
N LEU A 160 1.96 25.18 9.45
CA LEU A 160 0.58 25.03 9.91
C LEU A 160 -0.27 25.92 9.01
N TYR A 161 -1.32 25.38 8.40
CA TYR A 161 -2.04 26.14 7.39
C TYR A 161 -3.53 25.89 7.38
N VAL A 162 -4.26 26.94 6.95
CA VAL A 162 -5.70 26.94 6.75
C VAL A 162 -5.98 27.29 5.30
N GLY A 163 -6.80 26.48 4.63
CA GLY A 163 -7.06 26.61 3.20
C GLY A 163 -7.94 27.82 2.86
N LYS A 164 -7.86 28.26 1.60
CA LYS A 164 -8.73 29.29 1.04
C LYS A 164 -10.21 28.86 1.17
N GLY A 165 -11.08 29.82 1.48
CA GLY A 165 -12.53 29.60 1.62
C GLY A 165 -12.96 29.15 3.02
N ALA A 166 -12.02 28.94 3.94
CA ALA A 166 -12.33 28.59 5.33
C ALA A 166 -12.93 29.75 6.13
N THR A 167 -13.81 29.45 7.07
CA THR A 167 -14.35 30.36 8.10
C THR A 167 -14.28 29.69 9.47
N GLY A 168 -14.42 30.48 10.55
CA GLY A 168 -14.38 30.00 11.93
C GLY A 168 -13.04 30.18 12.60
N VAL A 169 -12.75 29.36 13.61
CA VAL A 169 -11.52 29.41 14.40
C VAL A 169 -10.77 28.08 14.28
N VAL A 170 -9.45 28.17 14.10
CA VAL A 170 -8.52 27.04 14.17
C VAL A 170 -7.40 27.42 15.15
N ALA A 171 -7.17 26.57 16.13
CA ALA A 171 -6.03 26.70 17.04
C ALA A 171 -5.07 25.51 16.86
N PHE A 172 -3.76 25.79 16.84
CA PHE A 172 -2.70 24.80 16.79
C PHE A 172 -1.83 24.86 18.05
N ASP A 173 -1.30 23.72 18.46
CA ASP A 173 -0.37 23.58 19.58
C ASP A 173 0.48 22.31 19.47
N ASN A 174 1.50 22.18 20.33
CA ASN A 174 2.30 20.96 20.49
C ASN A 174 2.89 20.42 19.18
N VAL A 175 3.52 21.27 18.41
CA VAL A 175 4.17 20.87 17.14
C VAL A 175 5.38 19.99 17.45
N SER A 176 5.49 18.86 16.79
CA SER A 176 6.62 17.92 16.91
C SER A 176 7.11 17.50 15.55
N VAL A 177 8.43 17.45 15.40
CA VAL A 177 9.12 16.88 14.22
C VAL A 177 10.20 15.95 14.72
N ARG A 178 10.19 14.72 14.27
CA ARG A 178 11.13 13.68 14.72
C ARG A 178 11.65 12.86 13.52
N PRO A 179 12.94 12.48 13.49
CA PRO A 179 13.43 11.53 12.50
C PRO A 179 12.63 10.24 12.55
N HIS A 180 12.28 9.71 11.38
CA HIS A 180 11.79 8.34 11.28
C HIS A 180 13.00 7.40 11.20
N SER A 181 13.36 6.79 12.34
CA SER A 181 14.49 5.88 12.44
C SER A 181 14.14 4.51 11.87
N ARG A 182 14.69 4.18 10.71
CA ARG A 182 14.63 2.84 10.16
C ARG A 182 15.69 1.94 10.78
N GLN A 183 15.32 0.72 11.15
CA GLN A 183 16.30 -0.28 11.58
C GLN A 183 17.13 -0.76 10.39
N PRO A 184 18.47 -0.96 10.55
CA PRO A 184 19.31 -1.41 9.44
C PRO A 184 18.87 -2.74 8.82
N VAL A 185 18.28 -3.66 9.63
CA VAL A 185 17.48 -4.79 9.17
C VAL A 185 16.07 -4.58 9.71
N ALA A 186 15.15 -4.16 8.84
CA ALA A 186 13.83 -3.74 9.28
C ALA A 186 12.95 -4.94 9.70
N PHE A 187 13.00 -6.00 8.93
CA PHE A 187 12.24 -7.23 9.18
C PHE A 187 12.81 -8.40 8.37
N VAL A 188 12.40 -9.60 8.76
CA VAL A 188 12.50 -10.83 7.98
C VAL A 188 11.09 -11.40 7.83
N PHE A 189 10.75 -11.91 6.66
CA PHE A 189 9.50 -12.66 6.42
C PHE A 189 9.76 -13.83 5.48
N SER A 190 8.87 -14.84 5.50
CA SER A 190 8.95 -15.96 4.57
C SER A 190 7.98 -15.80 3.39
N SER A 191 8.26 -16.50 2.28
CA SER A 191 7.34 -16.64 1.15
C SER A 191 6.11 -17.51 1.48
N ALA A 192 6.13 -18.23 2.61
CA ALA A 192 5.00 -19.02 3.06
C ALA A 192 3.92 -18.13 3.69
N TYR A 193 2.65 -18.44 3.41
CA TYR A 193 1.52 -17.70 3.97
C TYR A 193 1.57 -17.72 5.50
N ARG A 194 1.71 -16.51 6.08
CA ARG A 194 1.82 -16.30 7.53
C ARG A 194 2.94 -17.10 8.20
N ASP A 195 4.02 -17.31 7.46
CA ASP A 195 5.24 -17.99 7.90
C ASP A 195 5.02 -19.45 8.34
N VAL A 196 4.04 -20.15 7.72
CA VAL A 196 3.72 -21.56 7.99
C VAL A 196 3.82 -22.39 6.71
N ALA A 197 4.63 -23.45 6.72
CA ALA A 197 4.75 -24.38 5.60
C ALA A 197 4.82 -25.85 6.05
N ALA A 198 4.39 -26.77 5.18
CA ALA A 198 4.48 -28.21 5.42
C ALA A 198 5.56 -28.89 4.55
N SER A 199 5.79 -28.37 3.34
CA SER A 199 6.72 -28.96 2.37
C SER A 199 7.06 -27.97 1.28
N GLY A 200 7.95 -28.36 0.36
CA GLY A 200 8.35 -27.56 -0.80
C GLY A 200 9.52 -26.62 -0.51
N ASN A 201 9.62 -25.55 -1.28
CA ASN A 201 10.64 -24.53 -1.12
C ASN A 201 10.06 -23.33 -0.37
N VAL A 202 10.88 -22.71 0.45
CA VAL A 202 10.58 -21.45 1.13
C VAL A 202 11.73 -20.46 0.92
N ARG A 203 11.41 -19.20 0.73
CA ARG A 203 12.37 -18.09 0.70
C ARG A 203 12.16 -17.21 1.92
N PHE A 204 13.25 -16.81 2.54
CA PHE A 204 13.25 -15.83 3.63
C PHE A 204 13.86 -14.55 3.11
N HIS A 205 13.12 -13.46 3.21
CA HIS A 205 13.53 -12.14 2.73
C HIS A 205 13.80 -11.22 3.90
N ALA A 206 14.96 -10.57 3.89
CA ALA A 206 15.33 -9.52 4.83
C ALA A 206 15.37 -8.17 4.12
N ALA A 207 14.73 -7.15 4.68
CA ALA A 207 14.76 -5.79 4.16
C ALA A 207 15.82 -4.94 4.87
N PHE A 208 16.64 -4.20 4.12
CA PHE A 208 17.74 -3.42 4.64
C PHE A 208 17.54 -1.92 4.45
N TYR A 209 17.84 -1.17 5.50
CA TYR A 209 17.94 0.30 5.52
C TYR A 209 19.24 0.67 6.26
N PRO A 210 20.42 0.47 5.65
CA PRO A 210 21.71 0.63 6.35
C PRO A 210 22.01 2.07 6.75
N GLY A 211 21.24 3.04 6.25
CA GLY A 211 21.38 4.46 6.56
C GLY A 211 22.54 5.14 5.81
N VAL A 212 22.54 6.47 5.84
CA VAL A 212 23.54 7.29 5.15
C VAL A 212 24.95 7.07 5.69
N GLN A 213 25.06 6.76 6.98
CA GLN A 213 26.35 6.49 7.65
C GLN A 213 27.07 5.25 7.11
N SER A 214 26.33 4.30 6.54
CA SER A 214 26.86 3.06 5.98
C SER A 214 27.03 3.10 4.45
N ALA A 215 26.83 4.23 3.80
CA ALA A 215 26.89 4.38 2.34
C ALA A 215 28.25 3.96 1.71
N ASN A 216 29.33 4.01 2.49
CA ASN A 216 30.68 3.65 2.07
C ASN A 216 31.16 2.31 2.67
N GLU A 217 30.27 1.52 3.28
CA GLU A 217 30.63 0.23 3.85
C GLU A 217 30.39 -0.89 2.85
N THR A 218 31.27 -1.89 2.90
CA THR A 218 31.02 -3.18 2.24
C THR A 218 30.07 -3.96 3.13
N LEU A 219 28.82 -4.12 2.66
CA LEU A 219 27.79 -4.84 3.38
C LEU A 219 27.88 -6.35 3.14
N SER A 220 27.57 -7.14 4.16
CA SER A 220 27.33 -8.57 4.04
C SER A 220 26.19 -8.99 4.98
N ALA A 221 25.54 -10.11 4.65
CA ALA A 221 24.47 -10.65 5.48
C ALA A 221 24.66 -12.15 5.72
N GLU A 222 24.20 -12.62 6.88
CA GLU A 222 24.16 -14.03 7.24
C GLU A 222 22.79 -14.35 7.82
N PHE A 223 22.21 -15.47 7.40
CA PHE A 223 21.01 -16.02 8.03
C PHE A 223 21.40 -17.14 9.00
N SER A 224 20.66 -17.27 10.12
CA SER A 224 20.69 -18.47 10.95
C SER A 224 19.27 -19.02 11.16
N TYR A 225 19.16 -20.34 11.24
CA TYR A 225 17.90 -21.07 11.47
C TYR A 225 18.20 -22.42 12.16
N ILE A 226 17.17 -23.10 12.68
CA ILE A 226 17.32 -24.44 13.25
C ILE A 226 17.10 -25.47 12.15
N GLY A 227 18.13 -26.26 11.87
CA GLY A 227 18.12 -27.34 10.88
C GLY A 227 17.25 -28.52 11.31
N ALA A 228 16.96 -29.42 10.38
CA ALA A 228 16.10 -30.60 10.61
C ALA A 228 16.63 -31.54 11.70
N ASP A 229 17.92 -31.53 11.96
CA ASP A 229 18.61 -32.25 13.04
C ASP A 229 18.55 -31.54 14.41
N GLY A 230 17.95 -30.36 14.48
CA GLY A 230 17.86 -29.52 15.68
C GLY A 230 19.08 -28.65 15.95
N ALA A 231 20.11 -28.67 15.10
CA ALA A 231 21.28 -27.81 15.22
C ALA A 231 21.04 -26.42 14.61
N GLU A 232 21.73 -25.40 15.13
CA GLU A 232 21.77 -24.07 14.47
C GLU A 232 22.61 -24.17 13.20
N VAL A 233 22.02 -23.72 12.08
CA VAL A 233 22.65 -23.63 10.78
C VAL A 233 22.85 -22.15 10.44
N ARG A 234 24.06 -21.80 9.95
CA ARG A 234 24.37 -20.47 9.43
C ARG A 234 24.57 -20.55 7.91
N ALA A 235 23.92 -19.66 7.18
CA ALA A 235 23.90 -19.67 5.73
C ALA A 235 24.09 -18.28 5.15
N LYS A 236 24.86 -18.19 4.07
CA LYS A 236 24.91 -17.00 3.25
C LYS A 236 23.60 -16.86 2.45
N PRO A 237 23.14 -15.64 2.18
CA PRO A 237 21.99 -15.43 1.34
C PRO A 237 22.23 -16.01 -0.08
N THR A 238 21.17 -16.51 -0.72
CA THR A 238 21.18 -16.92 -2.13
C THR A 238 21.16 -15.72 -3.07
N GLU A 239 20.57 -14.61 -2.61
CA GLU A 239 20.56 -13.32 -3.30
C GLU A 239 20.86 -12.21 -2.30
N PHE A 240 21.69 -11.24 -2.70
CA PHE A 240 22.07 -10.12 -1.85
C PHE A 240 22.16 -8.82 -2.65
N THR A 241 21.55 -7.77 -2.12
CA THR A 241 21.62 -6.39 -2.62
C THR A 241 21.80 -5.42 -1.46
N ALA A 242 22.04 -4.16 -1.76
CA ALA A 242 22.09 -3.12 -0.72
C ALA A 242 20.76 -2.94 0.03
N ASP A 243 19.64 -3.30 -0.61
CA ASP A 243 18.28 -3.11 -0.10
C ASP A 243 17.71 -4.36 0.59
N GLY A 244 18.38 -5.51 0.48
CA GLY A 244 17.87 -6.73 1.08
C GLY A 244 18.62 -8.00 0.69
N ALA A 245 18.25 -9.08 1.35
CA ALA A 245 18.80 -10.41 1.11
C ALA A 245 17.70 -11.47 1.08
N THR A 246 17.93 -12.52 0.31
CA THR A 246 17.06 -13.70 0.23
C THR A 246 17.83 -14.96 0.55
N LEU A 247 17.29 -15.82 1.41
CA LEU A 247 17.75 -17.18 1.65
C LEU A 247 16.69 -18.16 1.15
N ALA A 248 17.02 -19.00 0.17
CA ALA A 248 16.14 -20.06 -0.33
C ALA A 248 16.50 -21.40 0.33
N LEU A 249 15.52 -22.08 0.90
CA LEU A 249 15.64 -23.37 1.56
C LEU A 249 14.56 -24.33 1.10
N ARG A 250 14.78 -25.63 1.29
CA ARG A 250 13.70 -26.60 1.33
C ARG A 250 13.08 -26.58 2.73
N VAL A 251 11.76 -26.65 2.81
CA VAL A 251 11.06 -26.72 4.11
C VAL A 251 11.55 -27.92 4.93
N ASP A 252 11.92 -29.02 4.26
CA ASP A 252 12.45 -30.23 4.90
C ASP A 252 13.80 -30.03 5.59
N ASP A 253 14.55 -29.00 5.24
CA ASP A 253 15.84 -28.67 5.84
C ASP A 253 15.69 -27.88 7.18
N VAL A 254 14.47 -27.42 7.50
CA VAL A 254 14.18 -26.68 8.74
C VAL A 254 13.56 -27.61 9.78
N ALA A 255 13.83 -27.40 11.08
CA ALA A 255 13.25 -28.19 12.16
C ALA A 255 11.71 -28.10 12.21
N MET A 256 11.08 -29.19 12.69
CA MET A 256 9.63 -29.22 12.96
C MET A 256 9.27 -28.29 14.12
N GLY A 257 8.11 -27.63 14.03
CA GLY A 257 7.65 -26.65 15.01
C GLY A 257 7.99 -25.21 14.64
N THR A 258 7.86 -24.31 15.59
CA THR A 258 8.14 -22.86 15.39
C THR A 258 9.55 -22.55 15.85
N HIS A 259 10.35 -22.01 14.94
CA HIS A 259 11.74 -21.66 15.18
C HIS A 259 12.08 -20.29 14.56
N PRO A 260 12.98 -19.52 15.19
CA PRO A 260 13.44 -18.25 14.64
C PRO A 260 14.33 -18.46 13.41
N VAL A 261 14.09 -17.67 12.38
CA VAL A 261 15.01 -17.43 11.27
C VAL A 261 15.51 -16.01 11.40
N VAL A 262 16.79 -15.86 11.65
CA VAL A 262 17.44 -14.57 11.96
C VAL A 262 18.29 -14.14 10.78
N CYS A 263 18.20 -12.86 10.39
CA CYS A 263 19.15 -12.25 9.47
C CYS A 263 19.98 -11.20 10.21
N VAL A 264 21.30 -11.26 10.06
CA VAL A 264 22.24 -10.29 10.59
C VAL A 264 22.91 -9.56 9.43
N LEU A 265 22.87 -8.23 9.44
CA LEU A 265 23.59 -7.36 8.49
C LEU A 265 24.86 -6.87 9.17
N THR A 266 26.00 -6.99 8.47
CA THR A 266 27.30 -6.52 8.92
C THR A 266 27.93 -5.59 7.91
N GLY A 267 28.69 -4.62 8.39
CA GLY A 267 29.52 -3.72 7.62
C GLY A 267 30.99 -4.09 7.66
N ASN A 268 31.87 -3.12 7.41
CA ASN A 268 33.31 -3.28 7.42
C ASN A 268 33.83 -3.93 8.71
N ALA A 269 34.86 -4.78 8.57
CA ALA A 269 35.49 -5.52 9.67
C ALA A 269 34.50 -6.38 10.50
N GLY A 270 33.39 -6.80 9.92
CA GLY A 270 32.39 -7.63 10.59
C GLY A 270 31.55 -6.89 11.66
N ARG A 271 31.55 -5.56 11.64
CA ARG A 271 30.75 -4.75 12.56
C ARG A 271 29.25 -5.01 12.33
N LYS A 272 28.56 -5.52 13.36
CA LYS A 272 27.10 -5.73 13.28
C LYS A 272 26.40 -4.38 13.15
N LEU A 273 25.58 -4.23 12.10
CA LEU A 273 24.74 -3.07 11.85
C LEU A 273 23.35 -3.26 12.44
N GLY A 274 22.76 -4.45 12.26
CA GLY A 274 21.44 -4.78 12.78
C GLY A 274 21.09 -6.25 12.56
N SER A 275 19.94 -6.64 13.10
CA SER A 275 19.36 -7.97 12.88
C SER A 275 17.85 -7.92 13.04
N ALA A 276 17.15 -8.81 12.33
CA ALA A 276 15.73 -9.05 12.51
C ALA A 276 15.42 -10.55 12.48
N VAL A 277 14.25 -10.92 12.95
CA VAL A 277 13.80 -12.30 13.10
C VAL A 277 12.43 -12.52 12.48
N CYS A 278 12.25 -13.71 11.90
CA CYS A 278 10.96 -14.27 11.48
C CYS A 278 10.71 -15.55 12.27
N GLU A 279 9.59 -15.65 12.96
CA GLU A 279 9.15 -16.90 13.59
C GLU A 279 8.51 -17.77 12.51
N PHE A 280 9.24 -18.75 12.02
CA PHE A 280 8.79 -19.68 10.99
C PHE A 280 8.32 -20.99 11.60
N THR A 281 7.18 -21.50 11.12
CA THR A 281 6.58 -22.75 11.61
C THR A 281 6.56 -23.80 10.51
N ARG A 282 7.34 -24.87 10.69
CA ARG A 282 7.20 -26.09 9.92
C ARG A 282 6.17 -27.01 10.57
N VAL A 283 5.15 -27.42 9.79
CA VAL A 283 4.11 -28.37 10.24
C VAL A 283 4.18 -29.64 9.39
N GLN A 284 3.63 -30.73 9.90
CA GLN A 284 3.52 -31.98 9.13
C GLN A 284 2.47 -31.85 8.01
N ARG A 285 1.38 -31.13 8.27
CA ARG A 285 0.29 -30.84 7.35
C ARG A 285 -0.22 -29.43 7.60
N LEU A 286 -0.47 -28.69 6.51
CA LEU A 286 -1.10 -27.37 6.64
C LEU A 286 -2.48 -27.50 7.29
N PRO A 287 -2.87 -26.53 8.14
CA PRO A 287 -4.23 -26.49 8.67
C PRO A 287 -5.23 -26.31 7.53
N GLU A 288 -6.43 -26.82 7.71
CA GLU A 288 -7.52 -26.53 6.78
C GLU A 288 -7.85 -25.05 6.82
N ARG A 289 -7.97 -24.44 5.63
CA ARG A 289 -8.25 -23.02 5.46
C ARG A 289 -9.31 -22.83 4.38
N THR A 290 -10.26 -21.94 4.64
CA THR A 290 -11.34 -21.62 3.70
C THR A 290 -10.88 -20.60 2.65
N VAL A 291 -10.19 -19.55 3.09
CA VAL A 291 -9.57 -18.54 2.21
C VAL A 291 -8.13 -18.30 2.66
N TRP A 292 -7.18 -18.39 1.75
CA TRP A 292 -5.76 -18.24 2.08
C TRP A 292 -4.92 -17.96 0.82
N ILE A 293 -3.63 -17.70 0.99
CA ILE A 293 -2.68 -17.49 -0.10
C ILE A 293 -1.76 -18.71 -0.22
N ASP A 294 -1.66 -19.29 -1.41
CA ASP A 294 -0.78 -20.42 -1.67
C ASP A 294 0.67 -19.99 -2.01
N GLY A 295 1.57 -20.97 -2.15
CA GLY A 295 2.99 -20.73 -2.49
C GLY A 295 3.25 -20.13 -3.88
N HIS A 296 2.20 -19.92 -4.68
CA HIS A 296 2.24 -19.25 -5.98
C HIS A 296 1.58 -17.87 -5.94
N SER A 297 1.37 -17.32 -4.74
CA SER A 297 0.69 -16.04 -4.50
C SER A 297 -0.75 -15.97 -5.02
N ARG A 298 -1.41 -17.13 -5.20
CA ARG A 298 -2.82 -17.19 -5.59
C ARG A 298 -3.71 -17.17 -4.35
N CYS A 299 -4.82 -16.46 -4.43
CA CYS A 299 -5.91 -16.62 -3.48
C CYS A 299 -6.56 -18.00 -3.69
N ILE A 300 -6.75 -18.75 -2.62
CA ILE A 300 -7.46 -20.01 -2.62
C ILE A 300 -8.75 -19.83 -1.84
N VAL A 301 -9.88 -20.15 -2.43
CA VAL A 301 -11.20 -20.12 -1.80
C VAL A 301 -11.81 -21.51 -1.85
N ASN A 302 -12.08 -22.10 -0.70
CA ASN A 302 -12.64 -23.47 -0.58
C ASN A 302 -11.84 -24.49 -1.41
N GLY A 303 -10.51 -24.43 -1.34
CA GLY A 303 -9.58 -25.33 -2.03
C GLY A 303 -9.40 -25.06 -3.53
N LYS A 304 -10.01 -24.02 -4.10
CA LYS A 304 -9.89 -23.66 -5.53
C LYS A 304 -9.17 -22.33 -5.72
N PRO A 305 -8.28 -22.22 -6.71
CA PRO A 305 -7.68 -20.94 -7.07
C PRO A 305 -8.74 -19.90 -7.46
N PHE A 306 -8.60 -18.70 -6.94
CA PHE A 306 -9.53 -17.60 -7.10
C PHE A 306 -8.76 -16.32 -7.47
N PHE A 307 -9.18 -15.65 -8.55
CA PHE A 307 -8.67 -14.33 -8.93
C PHE A 307 -9.69 -13.28 -8.49
N PRO A 308 -9.43 -12.49 -7.44
CA PRO A 308 -10.31 -11.40 -7.07
C PRO A 308 -10.50 -10.43 -8.23
N LEU A 309 -11.71 -10.33 -8.73
CA LEU A 309 -12.11 -9.38 -9.78
C LEU A 309 -13.33 -8.64 -9.30
N GLY A 310 -13.16 -7.41 -8.84
CA GLY A 310 -14.22 -6.69 -8.16
C GLY A 310 -14.12 -5.18 -8.27
N MET A 311 -14.94 -4.51 -7.46
CA MET A 311 -14.93 -3.06 -7.33
C MET A 311 -15.13 -2.62 -5.89
N TYR A 312 -14.70 -1.39 -5.61
CA TYR A 312 -15.03 -0.70 -4.36
C TYR A 312 -16.50 -0.25 -4.35
N TRP A 313 -17.10 -0.42 -3.18
CA TRP A 313 -18.51 -0.09 -2.89
C TRP A 313 -18.63 0.93 -1.76
N GLY A 314 -19.79 1.59 -1.64
CA GLY A 314 -20.17 2.29 -0.43
C GLY A 314 -20.73 1.32 0.62
N LYS A 315 -22.06 1.32 0.81
CA LYS A 315 -22.79 0.33 1.61
C LYS A 315 -23.30 -0.78 0.69
N VAL A 316 -23.35 -2.02 1.19
CA VAL A 316 -24.00 -3.14 0.47
C VAL A 316 -25.52 -2.89 0.47
N GLU A 317 -26.12 -2.93 -0.72
CA GLU A 317 -27.56 -2.71 -0.92
C GLU A 317 -28.08 -3.71 -1.96
N ALA A 318 -29.16 -4.44 -1.64
CA ALA A 318 -29.69 -5.50 -2.48
C ALA A 318 -30.03 -5.04 -3.92
N ALA A 319 -30.60 -3.85 -4.08
CA ALA A 319 -30.93 -3.29 -5.41
C ALA A 319 -29.69 -3.03 -6.26
N LYS A 320 -28.61 -2.55 -5.65
CA LYS A 320 -27.33 -2.30 -6.33
C LYS A 320 -26.59 -3.60 -6.64
N LEU A 321 -26.72 -4.63 -5.78
CA LEU A 321 -26.15 -5.95 -6.03
C LEU A 321 -26.76 -6.59 -7.29
N ALA A 322 -28.06 -6.45 -7.54
CA ALA A 322 -28.70 -6.96 -8.77
C ALA A 322 -28.01 -6.36 -10.02
N LYS A 323 -27.79 -5.04 -10.05
CA LYS A 323 -27.08 -4.37 -11.16
C LYS A 323 -25.61 -4.81 -11.27
N TYR A 324 -24.92 -4.99 -10.13
CA TYR A 324 -23.53 -5.41 -10.12
C TYR A 324 -23.33 -6.83 -10.67
N CYS A 325 -24.27 -7.74 -10.40
CA CYS A 325 -24.25 -9.12 -10.87
C CYS A 325 -24.51 -9.27 -12.39
N GLU A 326 -24.94 -8.21 -13.09
CA GLU A 326 -24.93 -8.17 -14.56
C GLU A 326 -23.49 -8.13 -15.11
N GLY A 327 -22.53 -7.66 -14.30
CA GLY A 327 -21.11 -7.58 -14.62
C GLY A 327 -20.36 -8.90 -14.39
N PRO A 328 -19.09 -8.95 -14.77
CA PRO A 328 -18.27 -10.15 -14.68
C PRO A 328 -17.62 -10.39 -13.31
N PHE A 329 -17.96 -9.61 -12.30
CA PHE A 329 -17.29 -9.55 -11.00
C PHE A 329 -17.62 -10.74 -10.10
N ASN A 330 -16.67 -11.11 -9.24
CA ASN A 330 -16.81 -12.22 -8.28
C ASN A 330 -16.59 -11.77 -6.82
N CYS A 331 -16.20 -10.51 -6.59
CA CYS A 331 -16.06 -9.95 -5.25
C CYS A 331 -16.37 -8.45 -5.23
N LEU A 332 -16.47 -7.90 -3.99
CA LEU A 332 -16.62 -6.46 -3.76
C LEU A 332 -15.95 -6.02 -2.46
N MET A 333 -15.53 -4.75 -2.39
CA MET A 333 -14.95 -4.12 -1.21
C MET A 333 -15.79 -2.93 -0.75
N PRO A 334 -16.64 -3.09 0.28
CA PRO A 334 -17.47 -2.00 0.78
C PRO A 334 -16.68 -1.10 1.76
N TYR A 335 -16.74 0.23 1.54
CA TYR A 335 -16.19 1.19 2.51
C TYR A 335 -16.97 1.23 3.82
N VAL A 336 -18.29 1.09 3.76
CA VAL A 336 -19.09 0.85 4.96
C VAL A 336 -18.87 -0.61 5.35
N ARG A 337 -18.38 -0.83 6.57
CA ARG A 337 -18.08 -2.18 7.06
C ARG A 337 -19.30 -3.09 6.91
N ALA A 338 -19.10 -4.20 6.19
CA ALA A 338 -20.14 -5.19 5.96
C ALA A 338 -20.54 -5.90 7.26
N THR A 339 -21.84 -6.04 7.46
CA THR A 339 -22.42 -6.83 8.55
C THR A 339 -22.58 -8.30 8.12
N PRO A 340 -22.89 -9.24 9.04
CA PRO A 340 -23.25 -10.61 8.65
C PRO A 340 -24.37 -10.65 7.61
N GLU A 341 -25.40 -9.82 7.74
CA GLU A 341 -26.52 -9.73 6.79
C GLU A 341 -26.07 -9.21 5.42
N ASP A 342 -25.16 -8.27 5.36
CA ASP A 342 -24.55 -7.79 4.11
C ASP A 342 -23.75 -8.90 3.42
N LEU A 343 -23.04 -9.72 4.20
CA LEU A 343 -22.33 -10.90 3.70
C LEU A 343 -23.28 -12.00 3.21
N ASP A 344 -24.43 -12.21 3.89
CA ASP A 344 -25.47 -13.12 3.43
C ASP A 344 -26.01 -12.69 2.05
N LEU A 345 -26.29 -11.41 1.85
CA LEU A 345 -26.71 -10.87 0.55
C LEU A 345 -25.65 -11.15 -0.54
N CYS A 346 -24.35 -10.98 -0.21
CA CYS A 346 -23.27 -11.30 -1.15
C CYS A 346 -23.25 -12.80 -1.48
N ARG A 347 -23.36 -13.67 -0.47
CA ARG A 347 -23.40 -15.13 -0.63
C ARG A 347 -24.54 -15.59 -1.54
N GLU A 348 -25.74 -15.05 -1.36
CA GLU A 348 -26.92 -15.36 -2.19
C GLU A 348 -26.69 -15.01 -3.68
N LYS A 349 -25.84 -14.05 -3.96
CA LYS A 349 -25.44 -13.65 -5.32
C LYS A 349 -24.17 -14.32 -5.83
N GLY A 350 -23.57 -15.23 -5.05
CA GLY A 350 -22.32 -15.90 -5.42
C GLY A 350 -21.10 -14.97 -5.40
N LEU A 351 -21.16 -13.88 -4.63
CA LEU A 351 -20.08 -12.92 -4.48
C LEU A 351 -19.34 -13.13 -3.15
N MET A 352 -18.03 -12.92 -3.17
CA MET A 352 -17.22 -12.76 -1.98
C MET A 352 -17.12 -11.27 -1.60
N ALA A 353 -16.91 -10.95 -0.32
CA ALA A 353 -16.77 -9.57 0.11
C ALA A 353 -15.59 -9.40 1.09
N PHE A 354 -14.95 -8.24 1.00
CA PHE A 354 -14.02 -7.79 2.03
C PHE A 354 -14.77 -7.13 3.19
N VAL A 355 -14.19 -7.19 4.38
CA VAL A 355 -14.67 -6.42 5.53
C VAL A 355 -13.67 -5.33 5.86
N ASN A 356 -14.16 -4.09 5.89
CA ASN A 356 -13.35 -2.90 6.10
C ASN A 356 -13.12 -2.62 7.60
N LEU A 357 -11.83 -2.60 7.99
CA LEU A 357 -11.34 -2.22 9.33
C LEU A 357 -10.14 -1.26 9.26
N LYS A 358 -9.99 -0.53 8.14
CA LYS A 358 -8.82 0.32 7.86
C LYS A 358 -8.69 1.58 8.73
N ASP A 359 -9.83 2.14 9.16
CA ASP A 359 -9.89 3.45 9.83
C ASP A 359 -9.99 3.34 11.37
N GLN A 360 -9.91 2.14 11.92
CA GLN A 360 -10.13 1.88 13.34
C GLN A 360 -8.80 1.81 14.11
N THR A 361 -7.99 2.86 14.01
CA THR A 361 -6.75 3.03 14.77
C THR A 361 -6.93 3.99 15.95
N LEU A 362 -6.04 3.94 16.93
CA LEU A 362 -6.16 4.69 18.18
C LEU A 362 -6.27 6.22 17.97
N HIS A 363 -5.51 6.74 17.01
CA HIS A 363 -5.49 8.19 16.74
C HIS A 363 -6.45 8.64 15.62
N SER A 364 -7.28 7.72 15.12
CA SER A 364 -8.23 7.99 14.03
C SER A 364 -9.44 8.82 14.47
N VAL A 365 -10.14 9.40 13.48
CA VAL A 365 -11.44 10.05 13.69
C VAL A 365 -12.45 9.10 14.33
N TRP A 366 -12.39 7.81 13.98
CA TRP A 366 -13.26 6.77 14.53
C TRP A 366 -13.07 6.61 16.04
N ALA A 367 -11.83 6.57 16.54
CA ALA A 367 -11.51 6.45 17.96
C ALA A 367 -11.97 7.70 18.72
N ARG A 368 -11.66 8.88 18.19
CA ARG A 368 -12.07 10.16 18.78
C ARG A 368 -13.58 10.26 18.95
N ASN A 369 -14.35 9.95 17.91
CA ASN A 369 -15.81 9.99 17.95
C ASN A 369 -16.44 9.01 18.97
N ARG A 370 -15.70 7.98 19.38
CA ARG A 370 -16.11 6.97 20.37
C ARG A 370 -15.45 7.13 21.73
N LYS A 371 -14.62 8.16 21.90
CA LYS A 371 -13.84 8.41 23.12
C LYS A 371 -12.96 7.22 23.50
N ILE A 372 -12.44 6.52 22.50
CA ILE A 372 -11.46 5.44 22.66
C ILE A 372 -10.09 6.10 22.88
N THR A 373 -9.41 5.74 23.96
CA THR A 373 -8.18 6.40 24.41
C THR A 373 -7.03 5.42 24.65
N THR A 374 -7.30 4.12 24.62
CA THR A 374 -6.28 3.08 24.85
C THR A 374 -6.23 2.05 23.73
N GLN A 375 -5.07 1.40 23.59
CA GLN A 375 -4.88 0.34 22.61
C GLN A 375 -5.72 -0.89 22.95
N GLU A 376 -5.94 -1.18 24.22
CA GLU A 376 -6.77 -2.29 24.68
C GLU A 376 -8.23 -2.14 24.25
N GLU A 377 -8.75 -0.91 24.21
CA GLU A 377 -10.10 -0.64 23.70
C GLU A 377 -10.19 -0.86 22.18
N VAL A 378 -9.14 -0.48 21.45
CA VAL A 378 -9.03 -0.78 20.00
C VAL A 378 -8.96 -2.28 19.79
N ASP A 379 -8.12 -3.00 20.53
CA ASP A 379 -7.96 -4.44 20.44
C ASP A 379 -9.26 -5.18 20.71
N ALA A 380 -9.98 -4.81 21.77
CA ALA A 380 -11.30 -5.37 22.11
C ALA A 380 -12.33 -5.12 21.01
N PHE A 381 -12.26 -3.97 20.33
CA PHE A 381 -13.10 -3.70 19.16
C PHE A 381 -12.77 -4.66 18.01
N PHE A 382 -11.49 -4.83 17.65
CA PHE A 382 -11.07 -5.74 16.58
C PHE A 382 -11.45 -7.19 16.90
N GLU A 383 -11.20 -7.66 18.12
CA GLU A 383 -11.59 -9.02 18.56
C GLU A 383 -13.08 -9.28 18.36
N ARG A 384 -13.92 -8.32 18.75
CA ARG A 384 -15.38 -8.42 18.58
C ARG A 384 -15.78 -8.44 17.11
N GLU A 385 -15.23 -7.51 16.29
CA GLU A 385 -15.64 -7.42 14.88
C GLU A 385 -15.12 -8.61 14.05
N ILE A 386 -13.91 -9.08 14.30
CA ILE A 386 -13.36 -10.28 13.65
C ILE A 386 -14.22 -11.51 14.00
N ASN A 387 -14.52 -11.73 15.29
CA ASN A 387 -15.30 -12.89 15.72
C ASN A 387 -16.74 -12.91 15.21
N LYS A 388 -17.31 -11.76 14.81
CA LYS A 388 -18.66 -11.71 14.22
C LYS A 388 -18.74 -12.38 12.86
N VAL A 389 -17.68 -12.30 12.04
CA VAL A 389 -17.78 -12.63 10.61
C VAL A 389 -16.66 -13.54 10.08
N LYS A 390 -15.64 -13.89 10.88
CA LYS A 390 -14.49 -14.69 10.42
C LYS A 390 -14.86 -16.08 9.88
N ASP A 391 -16.00 -16.62 10.32
CA ASP A 391 -16.48 -17.92 9.88
C ASP A 391 -17.54 -17.80 8.77
N HIS A 392 -17.80 -16.60 8.26
CA HIS A 392 -18.81 -16.37 7.25
C HIS A 392 -18.32 -16.80 5.86
N PRO A 393 -19.08 -17.65 5.12
CA PRO A 393 -18.61 -18.24 3.85
C PRO A 393 -18.41 -17.25 2.70
N ALA A 394 -18.93 -16.03 2.78
CA ALA A 394 -18.71 -14.98 1.79
C ALA A 394 -17.57 -14.01 2.17
N LEU A 395 -16.91 -14.19 3.30
CA LEU A 395 -15.74 -13.37 3.65
C LEU A 395 -14.56 -13.74 2.74
N LEU A 396 -14.01 -12.76 2.02
CA LEU A 396 -12.82 -12.95 1.19
C LEU A 396 -11.54 -12.56 1.94
N GLY A 397 -11.61 -11.51 2.74
CA GLY A 397 -10.46 -10.99 3.47
C GLY A 397 -10.77 -9.68 4.19
N TRP A 398 -9.76 -9.14 4.82
CA TRP A 398 -9.85 -7.93 5.66
C TRP A 398 -9.17 -6.77 4.97
N TYR A 399 -9.86 -5.65 4.79
CA TYR A 399 -9.28 -4.40 4.30
C TYR A 399 -8.76 -3.59 5.49
N VAL A 400 -7.43 -3.53 5.64
CA VAL A 400 -6.79 -3.08 6.90
C VAL A 400 -5.98 -1.80 6.78
N ASN A 401 -5.76 -1.32 5.56
CA ASN A 401 -4.99 -0.09 5.33
C ASN A 401 -5.41 0.54 4.00
N ASP A 402 -5.53 1.88 4.00
CA ASP A 402 -5.84 2.72 2.85
C ASP A 402 -4.99 3.99 2.97
N GLU A 403 -3.87 4.03 2.25
CA GLU A 403 -2.96 5.19 2.13
C GLU A 403 -2.35 5.71 3.46
N ALA A 404 -2.29 4.87 4.51
CA ALA A 404 -1.81 5.30 5.82
C ALA A 404 -0.36 5.80 5.81
N PRO A 405 0.00 6.77 6.65
CA PRO A 405 1.37 7.23 6.82
C PRO A 405 2.24 6.21 7.58
N THR A 406 3.56 6.26 7.36
CA THR A 406 4.50 5.31 8.01
C THR A 406 4.50 5.40 9.54
N MET A 407 4.09 6.52 10.12
CA MET A 407 3.95 6.66 11.57
C MET A 407 2.95 5.66 12.20
N GLU A 408 2.01 5.14 11.40
CA GLU A 408 1.03 4.15 11.85
C GLU A 408 1.53 2.70 11.77
N ILE A 409 2.69 2.43 11.18
CA ILE A 409 3.23 1.07 11.02
C ILE A 409 3.29 0.30 12.34
N PRO A 410 3.74 0.86 13.47
CA PRO A 410 3.78 0.11 14.73
C PRO A 410 2.40 -0.40 15.18
N GLU A 411 1.38 0.46 15.15
CA GLU A 411 0.02 0.08 15.51
C GLU A 411 -0.56 -0.93 14.50
N ARG A 412 -0.38 -0.71 13.19
CA ARG A 412 -0.86 -1.63 12.15
C ARG A 412 -0.18 -2.99 12.21
N THR A 413 1.10 -3.05 12.60
CA THR A 413 1.82 -4.31 12.87
C THR A 413 1.19 -5.04 14.07
N HIS A 414 0.86 -4.32 15.13
CA HIS A 414 0.15 -4.86 16.28
C HIS A 414 -1.23 -5.42 15.87
N LEU A 415 -2.04 -4.63 15.16
CA LEU A 415 -3.36 -5.06 14.67
C LEU A 415 -3.26 -6.28 13.73
N TYR A 416 -2.24 -6.33 12.86
CA TYR A 416 -2.00 -7.51 12.01
C TYR A 416 -1.74 -8.77 12.85
N SER A 417 -1.06 -8.64 13.99
CA SER A 417 -0.87 -9.78 14.91
C SER A 417 -2.19 -10.32 15.48
N ILE A 418 -3.18 -9.44 15.70
CA ILE A 418 -4.53 -9.81 16.15
C ILE A 418 -5.24 -10.62 15.05
N PHE A 419 -5.19 -10.17 13.79
CA PHE A 419 -5.75 -10.94 12.67
C PHE A 419 -5.10 -12.32 12.55
N ARG A 420 -3.77 -12.41 12.63
CA ARG A 420 -3.05 -13.69 12.57
C ARG A 420 -3.50 -14.67 13.67
N ARG A 421 -3.78 -14.16 14.85
CA ARG A 421 -4.19 -14.94 16.02
C ARG A 421 -5.65 -15.40 15.94
N LEU A 422 -6.57 -14.49 15.54
CA LEU A 422 -8.01 -14.72 15.65
C LEU A 422 -8.62 -15.32 14.37
N ASP A 423 -8.06 -15.01 13.23
CA ASP A 423 -8.51 -15.48 11.93
C ASP A 423 -7.33 -15.98 11.07
N PRO A 424 -6.87 -17.20 11.26
CA PRO A 424 -5.78 -17.77 10.45
C PRO A 424 -6.18 -18.04 9.00
N ASN A 425 -7.47 -17.91 8.66
CA ASN A 425 -8.00 -18.22 7.34
C ASN A 425 -7.85 -17.04 6.37
N HIS A 426 -8.46 -15.88 6.66
CA HIS A 426 -8.65 -14.84 5.68
C HIS A 426 -7.48 -13.87 5.61
N PRO A 427 -6.97 -13.55 4.41
CA PRO A 427 -5.86 -12.61 4.25
C PRO A 427 -6.27 -11.17 4.57
N THR A 428 -5.30 -10.41 5.07
CA THR A 428 -5.39 -8.96 5.21
C THR A 428 -4.85 -8.28 3.96
N TRP A 429 -5.53 -7.23 3.50
CA TRP A 429 -5.20 -6.46 2.30
C TRP A 429 -4.98 -4.98 2.65
N ALA A 430 -3.81 -4.46 2.27
CA ALA A 430 -3.42 -3.07 2.41
C ALA A 430 -3.30 -2.41 1.02
N VAL A 431 -3.72 -1.15 0.88
CA VAL A 431 -3.57 -0.36 -0.34
C VAL A 431 -2.82 0.93 -0.04
N LEU A 432 -1.87 1.30 -0.91
CA LEU A 432 -1.04 2.49 -0.77
C LEU A 432 -0.94 3.26 -2.11
N ASP A 433 -1.02 4.58 -2.02
CA ASP A 433 -1.08 5.54 -3.14
C ASP A 433 0.28 6.05 -3.64
N ARG A 434 1.38 5.35 -3.31
CA ARG A 434 2.75 5.84 -3.50
C ARG A 434 3.71 4.75 -3.98
N THR A 435 4.91 5.14 -4.39
CA THR A 435 5.98 4.25 -4.86
C THR A 435 7.16 4.15 -3.90
N TYR A 436 7.17 4.93 -2.84
CA TYR A 436 8.19 4.95 -1.80
C TYR A 436 7.64 4.32 -0.50
N ASP A 437 8.50 3.95 0.42
CA ASP A 437 8.20 3.33 1.73
C ASP A 437 7.28 2.08 1.73
N LEU A 438 6.82 1.62 0.58
CA LEU A 438 5.93 0.44 0.46
C LEU A 438 6.46 -0.78 1.23
N ARG A 439 7.79 -0.99 1.19
CA ARG A 439 8.45 -2.12 1.85
C ARG A 439 8.33 -2.05 3.37
N GLU A 440 8.30 -0.85 3.95
CA GLU A 440 8.18 -0.67 5.41
C GLU A 440 6.87 -1.22 5.96
N PHE A 441 5.80 -1.20 5.14
CA PHE A 441 4.50 -1.74 5.51
C PHE A 441 4.41 -3.27 5.45
N THR A 442 5.42 -3.97 4.92
CA THR A 442 5.38 -5.45 4.77
C THR A 442 4.98 -6.22 6.04
N PRO A 443 5.35 -5.79 7.27
CA PRO A 443 4.90 -6.45 8.50
C PRO A 443 3.43 -6.26 8.86
N THR A 444 2.65 -5.50 8.08
CA THR A 444 1.28 -5.09 8.44
C THR A 444 0.17 -5.79 7.65
N TYR A 445 0.52 -6.63 6.67
CA TYR A 445 -0.45 -7.24 5.75
C TYR A 445 0.00 -8.58 5.18
N ASP A 446 -0.95 -9.34 4.61
CA ASP A 446 -0.68 -10.52 3.79
C ASP A 446 -0.59 -10.16 2.29
N VAL A 447 -1.39 -9.21 1.81
CA VAL A 447 -1.55 -8.80 0.41
C VAL A 447 -1.34 -7.29 0.29
N LEU A 448 -0.49 -6.86 -0.67
CA LEU A 448 -0.32 -5.45 -0.99
C LEU A 448 -1.12 -5.08 -2.24
N GLY A 449 -1.74 -3.93 -2.22
CA GLY A 449 -2.30 -3.25 -3.38
C GLY A 449 -1.71 -1.86 -3.55
N VAL A 450 -1.80 -1.34 -4.76
CA VAL A 450 -1.56 0.08 -5.06
C VAL A 450 -2.67 0.59 -5.96
N ASP A 451 -2.92 1.89 -5.88
CA ASP A 451 -4.04 2.56 -6.53
C ASP A 451 -3.60 3.77 -7.39
N PRO A 452 -2.75 3.54 -8.40
CA PRO A 452 -2.36 4.58 -9.35
C PRO A 452 -3.57 5.02 -10.17
N TYR A 453 -3.97 6.29 -10.04
CA TYR A 453 -5.10 6.87 -10.77
C TYR A 453 -4.62 7.89 -11.81
N PRO A 454 -4.07 7.44 -12.97
CA PRO A 454 -3.41 8.33 -13.92
C PRO A 454 -4.34 9.13 -14.82
N VAL A 455 -5.55 8.61 -15.13
CA VAL A 455 -6.41 9.21 -16.17
C VAL A 455 -6.74 10.66 -15.85
N ALA A 456 -6.55 11.52 -16.84
CA ALA A 456 -6.66 12.98 -16.79
C ALA A 456 -5.57 13.72 -15.98
N LYS A 457 -4.55 13.03 -15.43
CA LYS A 457 -3.48 13.68 -14.63
C LYS A 457 -2.08 13.25 -15.02
N LYS A 458 -1.89 12.00 -15.40
CA LYS A 458 -0.60 11.37 -15.67
C LYS A 458 -0.72 10.47 -16.91
N PRO A 459 0.38 10.13 -17.59
CA PRO A 459 0.35 9.10 -18.62
C PRO A 459 0.06 7.73 -17.98
N LEU A 460 -0.52 6.80 -18.76
CA LEU A 460 -0.82 5.45 -18.26
C LEU A 460 0.43 4.65 -17.85
N SER A 461 1.61 4.99 -18.37
CA SER A 461 2.89 4.42 -17.94
C SER A 461 3.20 4.64 -16.45
N HIS A 462 2.51 5.57 -15.78
CA HIS A 462 2.60 5.77 -14.34
C HIS A 462 2.22 4.49 -13.55
N ILE A 463 1.31 3.67 -14.08
CA ILE A 463 0.99 2.36 -13.50
C ILE A 463 2.22 1.45 -13.47
N THR A 464 3.03 1.46 -14.52
CA THR A 464 4.27 0.66 -14.58
C THR A 464 5.23 1.02 -13.45
N GLU A 465 5.38 2.31 -13.14
CA GLU A 465 6.24 2.78 -12.03
C GLU A 465 5.74 2.25 -10.67
N PHE A 466 4.44 2.37 -10.41
CA PHE A 466 3.82 1.86 -9.19
C PHE A 466 3.99 0.35 -9.06
N MET A 467 3.69 -0.39 -10.11
CA MET A 467 3.78 -1.85 -10.10
C MET A 467 5.21 -2.36 -9.92
N MET A 468 6.20 -1.71 -10.53
CA MET A 468 7.61 -2.06 -10.33
C MET A 468 8.04 -1.81 -8.88
N ALA A 469 7.65 -0.67 -8.30
CA ALA A 469 7.92 -0.37 -6.90
C ALA A 469 7.25 -1.39 -5.96
N THR A 470 5.99 -1.76 -6.25
CA THR A 470 5.24 -2.74 -5.44
C THR A 470 5.88 -4.12 -5.50
N ARG A 471 6.23 -4.61 -6.69
CA ARG A 471 6.94 -5.89 -6.87
C ARG A 471 8.25 -5.95 -6.08
N ASN A 472 9.02 -4.87 -6.13
CA ASN A 472 10.25 -4.73 -5.35
C ASN A 472 9.98 -4.74 -3.84
N ALA A 473 8.95 -4.05 -3.39
CA ALA A 473 8.59 -3.99 -1.98
C ALA A 473 8.25 -5.36 -1.41
N VAL A 474 7.52 -6.18 -2.16
CA VAL A 474 7.10 -7.54 -1.76
C VAL A 474 8.08 -8.64 -2.18
N PHE A 475 9.29 -8.32 -2.65
CA PHE A 475 10.31 -9.28 -3.11
C PHE A 475 9.79 -10.27 -4.18
N ASN A 476 8.76 -9.91 -4.95
CA ASN A 476 8.01 -10.76 -5.89
C ASN A 476 7.35 -12.01 -5.26
N ASP A 477 7.22 -12.07 -3.94
CA ASP A 477 6.76 -13.27 -3.22
C ASP A 477 5.42 -13.12 -2.48
N ARG A 478 4.95 -11.89 -2.23
CA ARG A 478 3.58 -11.69 -1.72
C ARG A 478 2.63 -11.31 -2.85
N PRO A 479 1.35 -11.71 -2.75
CA PRO A 479 0.35 -11.35 -3.75
C PRO A 479 0.08 -9.85 -3.80
N MET A 480 -0.33 -9.40 -4.98
CA MET A 480 -0.72 -8.00 -5.23
C MET A 480 -2.15 -7.95 -5.75
N TRP A 481 -3.06 -7.33 -4.97
CA TRP A 481 -4.42 -7.02 -5.42
C TRP A 481 -4.53 -5.51 -5.60
N ASN A 482 -4.60 -5.07 -6.84
CA ASN A 482 -4.44 -3.66 -7.18
C ASN A 482 -5.77 -2.99 -7.52
N VAL A 483 -5.75 -1.66 -7.54
CA VAL A 483 -6.94 -0.83 -7.63
C VAL A 483 -6.92 0.04 -8.89
N PRO A 484 -7.33 -0.48 -10.07
CA PRO A 484 -7.43 0.31 -11.28
C PRO A 484 -8.45 1.45 -11.15
N GLN A 485 -8.18 2.58 -11.82
CA GLN A 485 -9.08 3.73 -11.87
C GLN A 485 -10.33 3.43 -12.70
N ALA A 486 -11.50 3.60 -12.11
CA ALA A 486 -12.80 3.50 -12.77
C ALA A 486 -13.74 4.64 -12.33
N PHE A 487 -13.21 5.86 -12.24
CA PHE A 487 -13.93 7.06 -11.82
C PHE A 487 -13.39 8.30 -12.54
N ASN A 488 -14.15 9.40 -12.45
CA ASN A 488 -13.74 10.73 -12.91
C ASN A 488 -13.27 11.57 -11.71
N TRP A 489 -12.09 12.14 -11.77
CA TRP A 489 -11.60 13.04 -10.74
C TRP A 489 -12.51 14.23 -10.46
N GLY A 490 -13.23 14.76 -11.48
CA GLY A 490 -14.20 15.83 -11.34
C GLY A 490 -15.35 15.52 -10.39
N TRP A 491 -15.59 14.23 -10.08
CA TRP A 491 -16.59 13.84 -9.07
C TRP A 491 -16.19 14.19 -7.63
N TYR A 492 -14.90 14.43 -7.41
CA TYR A 492 -14.34 14.77 -6.09
C TYR A 492 -13.90 16.24 -5.98
N ARG A 493 -13.70 16.93 -7.12
CA ARG A 493 -13.18 18.29 -7.19
C ARG A 493 -14.10 19.17 -8.02
N LYS A 494 -14.87 20.04 -7.36
CA LYS A 494 -15.82 20.94 -8.06
C LYS A 494 -15.15 22.05 -8.89
N GLN A 495 -13.83 22.25 -8.77
CA GLN A 495 -13.14 23.42 -9.37
C GLN A 495 -12.51 23.18 -10.75
N ASP A 496 -12.33 21.93 -11.19
CA ASP A 496 -11.61 21.59 -12.43
C ASP A 496 -12.50 20.87 -13.45
N ALA A 497 -13.77 21.18 -13.51
CA ALA A 497 -14.80 20.46 -14.26
C ALA A 497 -14.59 20.38 -15.81
N GLY A 498 -13.57 21.04 -16.37
CA GLY A 498 -13.31 21.08 -17.80
C GLY A 498 -12.23 20.15 -18.34
N VAL A 499 -11.34 19.65 -17.47
CA VAL A 499 -10.17 18.82 -17.85
C VAL A 499 -10.34 17.37 -17.43
N GLU A 500 -11.11 17.12 -16.36
CA GLU A 500 -11.26 15.82 -15.75
C GLU A 500 -12.37 15.02 -16.41
N ARG A 501 -12.09 13.79 -16.77
CA ARG A 501 -12.98 12.89 -17.50
C ARG A 501 -12.93 11.47 -16.93
N PHE A 502 -13.95 10.69 -17.27
CA PHE A 502 -13.95 9.25 -17.02
C PHE A 502 -12.95 8.54 -17.97
N PRO A 503 -12.32 7.42 -17.56
CA PRO A 503 -11.50 6.61 -18.44
C PRO A 503 -12.28 6.12 -19.68
N THR A 504 -11.64 6.11 -20.83
CA THR A 504 -12.18 5.40 -22.02
C THR A 504 -12.13 3.89 -21.81
N GLU A 505 -12.89 3.13 -22.57
CA GLU A 505 -12.86 1.66 -22.51
C GLU A 505 -11.46 1.11 -22.80
N GLN A 506 -10.73 1.70 -23.76
CA GLN A 506 -9.36 1.32 -24.07
C GLN A 506 -8.39 1.60 -22.91
N GLU A 507 -8.55 2.70 -22.20
CA GLU A 507 -7.75 3.00 -21.00
C GLU A 507 -8.06 2.02 -19.86
N LEU A 508 -9.33 1.67 -19.63
CA LEU A 508 -9.72 0.66 -18.63
C LEU A 508 -9.08 -0.71 -18.94
N LYS A 509 -9.12 -1.14 -20.22
CA LYS A 509 -8.47 -2.38 -20.68
C LYS A 509 -6.96 -2.31 -20.48
N SER A 510 -6.31 -1.24 -20.93
CA SER A 510 -4.88 -1.05 -20.79
C SER A 510 -4.44 -1.06 -19.32
N MET A 511 -5.16 -0.36 -18.42
CA MET A 511 -4.88 -0.35 -16.98
C MET A 511 -4.96 -1.76 -16.39
N ASN A 512 -6.03 -2.50 -16.65
CA ASN A 512 -6.19 -3.87 -16.14
C ASN A 512 -5.02 -4.77 -16.58
N TRP A 513 -4.67 -4.72 -17.87
CA TRP A 513 -3.62 -5.57 -18.43
C TRP A 513 -2.21 -5.16 -18.03
N GLN A 514 -1.94 -3.85 -17.80
CA GLN A 514 -0.68 -3.40 -17.22
C GLN A 514 -0.47 -3.98 -15.81
N HIS A 515 -1.48 -3.90 -14.94
CA HIS A 515 -1.40 -4.49 -13.61
C HIS A 515 -1.12 -5.99 -13.67
N ILE A 516 -1.83 -6.73 -14.54
CA ILE A 516 -1.68 -8.18 -14.69
C ILE A 516 -0.31 -8.54 -15.27
N ALA A 517 0.15 -7.87 -16.32
CA ALA A 517 1.46 -8.11 -16.92
C ALA A 517 2.60 -7.89 -15.92
N LEU A 518 2.42 -6.96 -14.98
CA LEU A 518 3.39 -6.62 -13.94
C LEU A 518 3.21 -7.41 -12.64
N GLY A 519 2.31 -8.40 -12.61
CA GLY A 519 2.26 -9.40 -11.54
C GLY A 519 1.03 -9.35 -10.63
N ALA A 520 0.02 -8.52 -10.90
CA ALA A 520 -1.21 -8.53 -10.12
C ALA A 520 -1.86 -9.92 -10.09
N ASN A 521 -2.32 -10.31 -8.90
CA ASN A 521 -3.05 -11.55 -8.61
C ASN A 521 -4.54 -11.29 -8.34
N GLY A 522 -4.98 -10.02 -8.44
CA GLY A 522 -6.36 -9.58 -8.30
C GLY A 522 -6.51 -8.11 -8.69
N LEU A 523 -7.71 -7.73 -9.12
CA LEU A 523 -8.07 -6.36 -9.47
C LEU A 523 -9.39 -5.99 -8.78
N VAL A 524 -9.38 -4.90 -7.99
CA VAL A 524 -10.58 -4.38 -7.34
C VAL A 524 -10.68 -2.89 -7.67
N SER A 525 -11.37 -2.55 -8.76
CA SER A 525 -11.36 -1.19 -9.32
C SER A 525 -12.11 -0.17 -8.44
N TYR A 526 -11.60 1.04 -8.35
CA TYR A 526 -12.24 2.16 -7.68
C TYR A 526 -13.03 2.99 -8.69
N CYS A 527 -14.36 3.20 -8.59
CA CYS A 527 -15.28 2.63 -7.63
C CYS A 527 -16.72 2.62 -8.18
N PHE A 528 -17.52 1.63 -7.79
CA PHE A 528 -18.89 1.44 -8.26
C PHE A 528 -19.92 2.41 -7.63
N HIS A 529 -19.79 2.70 -6.34
CA HIS A 529 -20.78 3.49 -5.59
C HIS A 529 -20.90 4.94 -6.06
N THR A 530 -19.86 5.50 -6.67
CA THR A 530 -19.88 6.89 -7.15
C THR A 530 -20.71 7.08 -8.40
N TYR A 531 -20.99 6.02 -9.17
CA TYR A 531 -21.83 6.08 -10.35
C TYR A 531 -23.25 6.52 -10.00
N PHE A 532 -23.83 5.96 -8.94
CA PHE A 532 -25.16 6.31 -8.46
C PHE A 532 -25.30 7.74 -7.97
N ARG A 533 -24.20 8.38 -7.61
CA ARG A 533 -24.17 9.74 -7.09
C ARG A 533 -23.88 10.79 -8.16
N ASN A 534 -23.10 10.43 -9.16
CA ASN A 534 -22.52 11.39 -10.09
C ASN A 534 -23.01 11.25 -11.53
N LEU A 535 -23.64 10.14 -11.89
CA LEU A 535 -24.24 9.95 -13.22
C LEU A 535 -25.74 10.22 -13.13
N SER A 536 -26.19 11.23 -13.86
CA SER A 536 -27.53 11.80 -13.69
C SER A 536 -28.62 11.06 -14.46
N THR A 537 -28.25 10.29 -15.50
CA THR A 537 -29.21 9.55 -16.32
C THR A 537 -28.89 8.05 -16.34
N PRO A 538 -29.92 7.19 -16.54
CA PRO A 538 -29.71 5.76 -16.74
C PRO A 538 -28.78 5.46 -17.91
N GLU A 539 -28.87 6.22 -19.00
CA GLU A 539 -28.07 6.05 -20.23
C GLU A 539 -26.59 6.33 -19.95
N ASP A 540 -26.27 7.37 -19.17
CA ASP A 540 -24.91 7.66 -18.76
C ASP A 540 -24.36 6.57 -17.83
N PHE A 541 -25.19 6.10 -16.90
CA PHE A 541 -24.82 4.98 -16.05
C PHE A 541 -24.51 3.72 -16.88
N ASP A 542 -25.41 3.31 -17.75
CA ASP A 542 -25.27 2.10 -18.56
C ASP A 542 -24.07 2.19 -19.51
N ARG A 543 -23.79 3.36 -20.06
CA ARG A 543 -22.61 3.60 -20.89
C ARG A 543 -21.30 3.40 -20.10
N HIS A 544 -21.14 4.04 -18.94
CA HIS A 544 -19.93 3.92 -18.13
C HIS A 544 -19.79 2.53 -17.53
N TRP A 545 -20.89 1.96 -17.03
CA TRP A 545 -20.94 0.60 -16.51
C TRP A 545 -20.61 -0.43 -17.59
N GLY A 546 -21.13 -0.25 -18.81
CA GLY A 546 -20.83 -1.09 -19.96
C GLY A 546 -19.33 -1.13 -20.30
N MET A 547 -18.66 0.02 -20.32
CA MET A 547 -17.20 0.10 -20.57
C MET A 547 -16.40 -0.65 -19.50
N VAL A 548 -16.75 -0.48 -18.23
CA VAL A 548 -16.08 -1.18 -17.12
C VAL A 548 -16.32 -2.67 -17.19
N CYS A 549 -17.56 -3.09 -17.43
CA CYS A 549 -17.90 -4.51 -17.61
C CYS A 549 -17.18 -5.13 -18.80
N ASN A 550 -17.05 -4.44 -19.93
CA ASN A 550 -16.35 -4.95 -21.12
C ASN A 550 -14.86 -5.18 -20.82
N ALA A 551 -14.19 -4.21 -20.17
CA ALA A 551 -12.81 -4.37 -19.76
C ALA A 551 -12.60 -5.52 -18.76
N ALA A 552 -13.52 -5.70 -17.82
CA ALA A 552 -13.46 -6.78 -16.84
C ALA A 552 -13.84 -8.17 -17.44
N LYS A 553 -14.72 -8.24 -18.45
CA LYS A 553 -15.05 -9.49 -19.17
C LYS A 553 -13.83 -10.10 -19.86
N GLU A 554 -12.95 -9.26 -20.44
CA GLU A 554 -11.69 -9.74 -21.03
C GLU A 554 -10.81 -10.42 -19.97
N VAL A 555 -10.69 -9.80 -18.79
CA VAL A 555 -9.93 -10.39 -17.67
C VAL A 555 -10.58 -11.69 -17.20
N LYS A 556 -11.91 -11.70 -17.01
CA LYS A 556 -12.67 -12.91 -16.58
C LYS A 556 -12.44 -14.09 -17.52
N LYS A 557 -12.46 -13.85 -18.84
CA LYS A 557 -12.18 -14.87 -19.86
C LYS A 557 -10.82 -15.54 -19.64
N MET A 558 -9.82 -14.77 -19.24
CA MET A 558 -8.44 -15.23 -19.10
C MET A 558 -8.09 -15.76 -17.70
N ILE A 559 -8.98 -15.71 -16.72
CA ILE A 559 -8.72 -16.16 -15.35
C ILE A 559 -8.10 -17.58 -15.29
N PRO A 560 -8.55 -18.59 -16.04
CA PRO A 560 -7.92 -19.92 -16.01
C PRO A 560 -6.42 -19.86 -16.36
N VAL A 561 -6.04 -19.04 -17.34
CA VAL A 561 -4.64 -18.83 -17.72
C VAL A 561 -3.88 -18.09 -16.62
N LEU A 562 -4.48 -17.01 -16.07
CA LEU A 562 -3.85 -16.19 -15.04
C LEU A 562 -3.58 -16.96 -13.73
N LEU A 563 -4.37 -17.98 -13.46
CA LEU A 563 -4.25 -18.84 -12.27
C LEU A 563 -3.38 -20.09 -12.53
N SER A 564 -2.90 -20.31 -13.76
CA SER A 564 -2.03 -21.43 -14.04
C SER A 564 -0.68 -21.30 -13.33
N VAL A 565 -0.17 -22.43 -12.86
CA VAL A 565 1.17 -22.60 -12.26
C VAL A 565 2.06 -23.53 -13.06
N GLU A 566 1.63 -23.89 -14.28
CA GLU A 566 2.46 -24.66 -15.18
C GLU A 566 3.72 -23.85 -15.55
N LYS A 567 4.84 -24.55 -15.69
CA LYS A 567 6.10 -23.92 -16.04
C LYS A 567 6.02 -23.33 -17.45
N ALA A 568 6.09 -22.03 -17.56
CA ALA A 568 6.15 -21.31 -18.83
C ALA A 568 7.60 -21.12 -19.30
N PRO A 569 7.85 -21.04 -20.63
CA PRO A 569 9.16 -20.68 -21.16
C PRO A 569 9.52 -19.23 -20.77
N GLY A 570 10.81 -18.94 -20.73
CA GLY A 570 11.29 -17.58 -20.57
C GLY A 570 11.01 -16.73 -21.82
N ILE A 571 10.86 -15.42 -21.63
CA ILE A 571 10.67 -14.47 -22.73
C ILE A 571 11.66 -13.31 -22.60
N GLY A 572 12.21 -12.85 -23.72
CA GLY A 572 13.14 -11.73 -23.81
C GLY A 572 12.84 -10.84 -25.01
N GLY A 573 13.60 -9.75 -25.16
CA GLY A 573 13.46 -8.83 -26.30
C GLY A 573 12.36 -7.78 -26.16
N ALA A 574 11.71 -7.69 -25.00
CA ALA A 574 10.73 -6.63 -24.74
C ALA A 574 11.43 -5.27 -24.57
N PRO A 575 10.92 -4.18 -25.16
CA PRO A 575 11.32 -2.83 -24.83
C PRO A 575 11.14 -2.55 -23.33
N ARG A 576 11.99 -1.67 -22.76
CA ARG A 576 12.00 -1.37 -21.32
C ARG A 576 10.63 -0.98 -20.75
N MET A 577 9.83 -0.29 -21.54
CA MET A 577 8.51 0.20 -21.14
C MET A 577 7.35 -0.66 -21.67
N MET A 578 7.61 -1.88 -22.14
CA MET A 578 6.59 -2.84 -22.56
C MET A 578 6.52 -3.98 -21.55
N PRO A 579 5.61 -3.95 -20.58
CA PRO A 579 5.36 -5.09 -19.70
C PRO A 579 4.99 -6.34 -20.52
N VAL A 580 5.68 -7.44 -20.26
CA VAL A 580 5.41 -8.74 -20.88
C VAL A 580 5.36 -9.82 -19.80
N ARG A 581 4.37 -10.71 -19.89
CA ARG A 581 4.24 -11.87 -19.02
C ARG A 581 3.79 -13.11 -19.80
N VAL A 582 4.25 -14.26 -19.35
CA VAL A 582 3.98 -15.54 -20.02
C VAL A 582 3.38 -16.52 -19.03
N TRP A 583 2.43 -17.31 -19.50
CA TRP A 583 1.85 -18.47 -18.81
C TRP A 583 1.88 -19.69 -19.71
N ALA A 584 1.84 -20.87 -19.10
CA ALA A 584 1.53 -22.12 -19.78
C ALA A 584 0.23 -22.69 -19.21
N LEU A 585 -0.59 -23.29 -20.07
CA LEU A 585 -1.81 -23.99 -19.67
C LEU A 585 -2.16 -25.05 -20.72
N ASP A 586 -2.34 -26.31 -20.28
CA ASP A 586 -2.73 -27.44 -21.13
C ASP A 586 -1.78 -27.63 -22.34
N GLY A 587 -0.47 -27.38 -22.17
CA GLY A 587 0.54 -27.49 -23.20
C GLY A 587 0.65 -26.31 -24.16
N ASP A 588 -0.22 -25.33 -24.09
CA ASP A 588 -0.14 -24.06 -24.82
C ASP A 588 0.60 -22.98 -24.00
N VAL A 589 1.17 -22.02 -24.69
CA VAL A 589 1.82 -20.84 -24.11
C VAL A 589 1.00 -19.59 -24.43
N TYR A 590 0.83 -18.77 -23.41
CA TYR A 590 0.09 -17.51 -23.51
C TYR A 590 1.03 -16.34 -23.22
N VAL A 591 1.13 -15.40 -24.16
CA VAL A 591 2.03 -14.24 -24.08
C VAL A 591 1.20 -12.97 -24.04
N LEU A 592 1.26 -12.25 -22.93
CA LEU A 592 0.68 -10.92 -22.76
C LEU A 592 1.77 -9.88 -22.96
N ALA A 593 1.56 -8.93 -23.87
CA ALA A 593 2.36 -7.72 -24.03
C ALA A 593 1.48 -6.48 -23.97
N VAL A 594 1.92 -5.43 -23.28
CA VAL A 594 1.14 -4.20 -23.11
C VAL A 594 2.00 -3.00 -23.45
N ASN A 595 1.48 -2.10 -24.29
CA ASN A 595 2.08 -0.80 -24.56
C ASN A 595 1.48 0.25 -23.62
N PRO A 596 2.19 0.77 -22.62
CA PRO A 596 1.66 1.81 -21.73
C PRO A 596 1.83 3.23 -22.25
N LEU A 597 2.47 3.41 -23.42
CA LEU A 597 2.82 4.71 -23.98
C LEU A 597 1.76 5.22 -24.97
N ASN A 598 1.78 6.52 -25.21
CA ASN A 598 0.90 7.19 -26.19
C ASN A 598 1.46 7.17 -27.64
N GLU A 599 2.40 6.29 -27.90
CA GLU A 599 3.00 6.05 -29.21
C GLU A 599 3.01 4.55 -29.54
N ARG A 600 3.15 4.19 -30.80
CA ARG A 600 3.25 2.78 -31.23
C ARG A 600 4.55 2.17 -30.71
N GLN A 601 4.49 0.94 -30.26
CA GLN A 601 5.65 0.14 -29.90
C GLN A 601 5.68 -1.18 -30.67
N ASP A 602 6.81 -1.48 -31.28
CA ASP A 602 7.09 -2.74 -31.95
C ASP A 602 8.08 -3.57 -31.12
N ALA A 603 7.87 -4.87 -31.04
CA ALA A 603 8.76 -5.79 -30.36
C ALA A 603 8.85 -7.15 -31.05
N ALA A 604 10.03 -7.76 -30.99
CA ALA A 604 10.25 -9.14 -31.38
C ALA A 604 10.62 -9.95 -30.12
N LEU A 605 9.62 -10.56 -29.52
CA LEU A 605 9.70 -11.26 -28.22
C LEU A 605 10.28 -12.65 -28.43
N ALA A 606 11.51 -12.90 -27.94
CA ALA A 606 12.20 -14.18 -28.05
C ALA A 606 11.71 -15.15 -26.95
N ILE A 607 11.26 -16.34 -27.35
CA ILE A 607 10.83 -17.42 -26.46
C ILE A 607 11.99 -18.39 -26.27
N SER A 608 12.38 -18.63 -25.00
CA SER A 608 13.65 -19.35 -24.69
C SER A 608 13.65 -20.83 -25.03
N GLU A 609 12.51 -21.49 -25.03
CA GLU A 609 12.37 -22.93 -25.18
C GLU A 609 11.26 -23.27 -26.17
N GLY A 610 11.43 -24.36 -26.92
CA GLY A 610 10.43 -24.87 -27.86
C GLY A 610 10.39 -24.14 -29.21
N LYS A 611 9.49 -24.62 -30.08
CA LYS A 611 9.05 -23.95 -31.30
C LYS A 611 7.55 -23.81 -31.26
N TRP A 612 7.05 -22.65 -31.62
CA TRP A 612 5.67 -22.27 -31.39
C TRP A 612 5.04 -21.74 -32.69
N LYS A 613 3.74 -21.90 -32.81
CA LYS A 613 2.92 -21.22 -33.82
C LYS A 613 1.79 -20.42 -33.14
N ALA A 614 1.48 -19.25 -33.63
CA ALA A 614 0.34 -18.46 -33.18
C ALA A 614 -0.96 -19.16 -33.58
N VAL A 615 -1.89 -19.29 -32.62
CA VAL A 615 -3.22 -19.90 -32.81
C VAL A 615 -4.29 -18.84 -32.82
N SER A 616 -4.28 -17.97 -31.81
CA SER A 616 -5.30 -16.93 -31.65
C SER A 616 -4.74 -15.72 -30.88
N CYS A 617 -5.34 -14.57 -31.14
CA CYS A 617 -5.24 -13.41 -30.26
C CYS A 617 -6.46 -13.44 -29.33
N GLU A 618 -6.25 -13.62 -28.04
CA GLU A 618 -7.30 -13.73 -27.05
C GLU A 618 -7.84 -12.34 -26.65
N VAL A 619 -6.95 -11.34 -26.66
CA VAL A 619 -7.28 -9.94 -26.32
C VAL A 619 -6.39 -9.00 -27.15
N GLY A 620 -6.99 -7.96 -27.72
CA GLY A 620 -6.30 -6.84 -28.35
C GLY A 620 -5.69 -7.15 -29.73
N GLU A 621 -4.44 -6.74 -29.95
CA GLU A 621 -3.76 -6.78 -31.24
C GLU A 621 -3.10 -8.14 -31.49
N ALA A 622 -3.27 -8.67 -32.69
CA ALA A 622 -2.65 -9.93 -33.08
C ALA A 622 -1.14 -9.76 -33.35
N GLY A 623 -0.35 -10.65 -32.78
CA GLY A 623 1.05 -10.83 -33.09
C GLY A 623 1.27 -11.92 -34.14
N ARG A 624 2.48 -12.00 -34.70
CA ARG A 624 2.89 -13.01 -35.67
C ARG A 624 4.12 -13.77 -35.18
N MET A 625 4.10 -15.09 -35.27
CA MET A 625 5.31 -15.88 -35.08
C MET A 625 6.19 -15.79 -36.33
N ASP A 626 7.50 -15.68 -36.12
CA ASP A 626 8.48 -15.79 -37.20
C ASP A 626 8.57 -17.24 -37.73
N ASP A 627 9.24 -17.43 -38.87
CA ASP A 627 9.39 -18.75 -39.51
C ASP A 627 10.21 -19.75 -38.66
N SER A 628 11.02 -19.28 -37.73
CA SER A 628 11.75 -20.13 -36.78
C SER A 628 10.89 -20.72 -35.67
N GLY A 629 9.71 -20.13 -35.44
CA GLY A 629 8.80 -20.46 -34.33
C GLY A 629 9.34 -20.05 -32.94
N LYS A 630 10.31 -19.12 -32.90
CA LYS A 630 10.98 -18.70 -31.66
C LYS A 630 10.79 -17.23 -31.29
N ARG A 631 10.26 -16.43 -32.22
CA ARG A 631 10.02 -14.99 -32.00
C ARG A 631 8.58 -14.62 -32.29
N LEU A 632 7.93 -14.00 -31.33
CA LEU A 632 6.61 -13.39 -31.48
C LEU A 632 6.82 -11.91 -31.79
N GLU A 633 6.47 -11.52 -33.01
CA GLU A 633 6.46 -10.12 -33.45
C GLU A 633 5.12 -9.48 -33.05
N VAL A 634 5.16 -8.39 -32.32
CA VAL A 634 3.98 -7.61 -31.93
C VAL A 634 4.17 -6.15 -32.31
N SER A 635 3.10 -5.51 -32.78
CA SER A 635 3.05 -4.08 -33.09
C SER A 635 1.85 -3.47 -32.39
N LEU A 636 2.09 -2.82 -31.26
CA LEU A 636 1.05 -2.32 -30.39
C LEU A 636 0.80 -0.82 -30.60
N PRO A 637 -0.44 -0.40 -30.91
CA PRO A 637 -0.79 1.00 -30.96
C PRO A 637 -0.64 1.67 -29.59
N PRO A 638 -0.82 3.00 -29.48
CA PRO A 638 -0.87 3.68 -28.19
C PRO A 638 -1.80 2.98 -27.22
N ILE A 639 -1.31 2.76 -25.99
CA ILE A 639 -2.00 2.05 -24.90
C ILE A 639 -2.59 0.68 -25.30
N GLY A 640 -2.00 0.04 -26.32
CA GLY A 640 -2.46 -1.22 -26.91
C GLY A 640 -2.08 -2.44 -26.06
N VAL A 641 -2.80 -3.52 -26.28
CA VAL A 641 -2.61 -4.83 -25.62
C VAL A 641 -2.55 -5.92 -26.67
N SER A 642 -1.73 -6.93 -26.45
CA SER A 642 -1.74 -8.20 -27.19
C SER A 642 -1.66 -9.36 -26.21
N PHE A 643 -2.64 -10.26 -26.27
CA PHE A 643 -2.62 -11.51 -25.50
C PHE A 643 -2.76 -12.69 -26.46
N MET A 644 -1.63 -13.28 -26.81
CA MET A 644 -1.52 -14.34 -27.82
C MET A 644 -1.51 -15.72 -27.19
N ARG A 645 -2.23 -16.66 -27.79
CA ARG A 645 -2.13 -18.10 -27.56
C ARG A 645 -1.23 -18.74 -28.60
N LEU A 646 -0.23 -19.47 -28.14
CA LEU A 646 0.76 -20.18 -28.96
C LEU A 646 0.68 -21.67 -28.65
N THR A 647 0.72 -22.52 -29.68
CA THR A 647 0.77 -23.98 -29.52
C THR A 647 2.11 -24.52 -29.99
N PRO A 648 2.65 -25.61 -29.42
CA PRO A 648 3.92 -26.17 -29.84
C PRO A 648 3.83 -26.68 -31.28
N VAL A 649 4.91 -26.47 -32.05
CA VAL A 649 5.08 -27.09 -33.36
C VAL A 649 5.62 -28.50 -33.12
N LYS A 650 4.87 -29.52 -33.55
CA LYS A 650 5.28 -30.92 -33.46
C LYS A 650 6.47 -31.22 -34.34
#